data_79dbf7892d605c3afe0cd1cc37af5ab9
#
_entry.id   79dbf7892d605c3afe0cd1cc37af5ab9
#
_cell.length_a   1.000
_cell.length_b   1.000
_cell.length_c   1.000
_cell.angle_alpha   90.00
_cell.angle_beta   90.00
_cell.angle_gamma   90.00
#
_symmetry.space_group_name_H-M   'P 1'
#
loop_
_entity.id
_entity.type
_entity.pdbx_description
1 polymer ?
#
loop_
_entity_poly.entity_id
_entity_poly.type
_entity_poly.pdbx_seq_one_letter_code
_entity_poly.pdbx_strand_id
1 'polypeptide(L)'
;MKISPSVTSLLAIFPLARTANPRPYPPADAYLQTTNILNHSSYLEGLDDHQWYLDNIPFIDTPDKSLQEVYYYRTSVIKRHLKWVAEGEGWVVTEFIHPVSWSSKFQTTPDSAPHQVVELRWLRDLNYNKDVIQQYTRGGVEKLSGITFTHYMHEAILEHAQATGDIPFLVSQLDGLIAMYELWNTNTTLDQTTGLYHRTPLQDAQEYSLPGYLVGGPGGHDMQVWDDFGLSASMGGGNDYALFWSGPETYRPSQNAYMIAGARAISQVASLAGNASLAQAWNSYADNLTSRMEASLYSQKLNFWIDVVEGSNLRCEGRELIGYFPYRFGIGMNATEIRGLEAGLTPEHFLTEFGPTTLEQDNAYFTALKNTTYCCMWNGQSWPFSTSVYLITLARIAREKLSKVITPSFFYQEFSKYTRTNYKDGVPYTAESHYPTIDMWSGDSTNHSEHYFHSTYLDNVFTNLFGIVPDFGDNLVLQPLIPANWSYFAIENLPYHGSLLSFLWDKDGSHYGGNHSAGLSIYSNSTMFHHQTTLSPVNCTLPFNTTSAAQTLANQPEWQNILANPNCKPTPSPLSPPLPTLQLTPTHPPAPYNLPNISADYTLSLNGDIAPYQAFKLNDGLLWYDTTPDNFWTNNQSRIPYSTLKITLSRPRNTSSVSLAILDDTARGGVVACPAGIRVLDRKGETVAFRNPWTDCVPNALNTVFFAAPTSGDSSNASTPDTGYTIETDFLQIVLSDQLRYTTAVSEVQIWVPPNMGPRYEAEDGVIGTFIGSFEGRATGLNGTIEGGGVRLGAGGWVELAGVRTASGEAGRTSVVVIGGGEGTVDVILNWMTNSTVSFSGTANKTIELELLRGGNWVTIFQRSGTPFVDAIVVEG
;
A
#
# COMPACT_ATOMS: atom_id res chain seq x y z
N MET A 1 -21.25 20.29 -13.14
CA MET A 1 -20.84 21.18 -14.24
C MET A 1 -19.88 20.35 -15.09
N LYS A 2 -20.32 19.88 -16.23
CA LYS A 2 -19.45 19.15 -17.14
C LYS A 2 -18.28 20.08 -17.48
N ILE A 3 -17.08 19.74 -17.08
CA ILE A 3 -15.88 20.32 -17.69
C ILE A 3 -15.97 19.86 -19.14
N SER A 4 -16.23 20.79 -20.05
CA SER A 4 -16.46 20.48 -21.45
C SER A 4 -15.27 19.72 -22.02
N PRO A 5 -15.47 18.68 -22.84
CA PRO A 5 -14.37 17.96 -23.51
C PRO A 5 -13.48 18.83 -24.42
N SER A 6 -13.78 20.11 -24.54
CA SER A 6 -12.99 21.06 -25.35
C SER A 6 -11.66 21.49 -24.71
N VAL A 7 -11.33 21.06 -23.49
CA VAL A 7 -10.03 21.33 -22.87
C VAL A 7 -8.93 20.32 -23.30
N THR A 8 -9.33 19.21 -23.90
CA THR A 8 -8.40 18.17 -24.38
C THR A 8 -7.66 18.52 -25.67
N SER A 9 -7.92 19.65 -26.29
CA SER A 9 -7.28 20.04 -27.57
C SER A 9 -6.19 21.11 -27.47
N LEU A 10 -5.71 21.43 -26.26
CA LEU A 10 -4.63 22.41 -26.04
C LEU A 10 -3.47 21.86 -25.19
N LEU A 11 -3.18 20.57 -25.32
CA LEU A 11 -1.88 20.04 -24.92
C LEU A 11 -0.86 20.42 -26.01
N ALA A 12 -0.43 21.69 -25.96
CA ALA A 12 0.81 22.05 -26.60
C ALA A 12 1.92 21.31 -25.84
N ILE A 13 2.53 20.34 -26.49
CA ILE A 13 3.73 19.64 -26.06
C ILE A 13 4.81 20.71 -25.88
N PHE A 14 4.96 21.19 -24.65
CA PHE A 14 6.18 21.90 -24.29
C PHE A 14 7.25 20.81 -24.14
N PRO A 15 8.40 20.93 -24.85
CA PRO A 15 9.50 20.07 -24.56
C PRO A 15 9.86 20.28 -23.08
N LEU A 16 9.65 19.27 -22.24
CA LEU A 16 10.16 19.22 -20.90
C LEU A 16 11.65 19.51 -20.99
N ALA A 17 12.06 20.70 -20.55
CA ALA A 17 13.46 20.98 -20.40
C ALA A 17 14.05 19.81 -19.61
N ARG A 18 15.08 19.17 -20.15
CA ARG A 18 15.88 18.15 -19.47
C ARG A 18 16.44 18.77 -18.19
N THR A 19 15.65 18.82 -17.14
CA THR A 19 16.18 18.97 -15.80
C THR A 19 16.90 17.66 -15.52
N ALA A 20 18.16 17.76 -15.14
CA ALA A 20 18.94 16.63 -14.66
C ALA A 20 18.04 15.78 -13.75
N ASN A 21 18.01 14.45 -13.98
CA ASN A 21 17.30 13.54 -13.09
C ASN A 21 17.48 14.01 -11.66
N PRO A 22 16.41 14.40 -10.95
CA PRO A 22 16.53 14.56 -9.52
C PRO A 22 17.07 13.22 -9.08
N ARG A 23 18.14 13.25 -8.35
CA ARG A 23 18.73 12.02 -7.86
C ARG A 23 17.59 11.32 -7.12
N PRO A 24 17.19 10.12 -7.58
CA PRO A 24 16.56 9.22 -6.65
C PRO A 24 17.47 9.21 -5.43
N TYR A 25 16.97 8.86 -4.26
CA TYR A 25 17.78 8.71 -3.07
C TYR A 25 19.21 8.31 -3.44
N PRO A 26 20.20 8.84 -2.74
CA PRO A 26 21.58 8.53 -3.03
C PRO A 26 21.65 7.02 -3.29
N PRO A 27 22.45 6.58 -4.27
CA PRO A 27 22.58 5.16 -4.60
C PRO A 27 22.74 4.36 -3.31
N ALA A 28 22.23 3.14 -3.28
CA ALA A 28 22.16 2.31 -2.06
C ALA A 28 23.47 2.32 -1.22
N ASP A 29 24.60 2.50 -1.87
CA ASP A 29 25.91 2.73 -1.26
C ASP A 29 26.04 4.07 -0.50
N ALA A 30 25.18 5.05 -0.72
CA ALA A 30 25.14 6.29 0.05
C ALA A 30 24.16 6.25 1.24
N TYR A 31 23.27 5.27 1.32
CA TYR A 31 22.49 4.99 2.54
C TYR A 31 23.34 4.48 3.70
N LEU A 32 24.60 4.25 3.47
CA LEU A 32 25.53 3.56 4.35
C LEU A 32 26.15 4.47 5.41
N GLN A 33 25.92 5.78 5.34
CA GLN A 33 26.42 6.72 6.34
C GLN A 33 25.34 7.02 7.37
N THR A 34 25.07 6.05 8.23
CA THR A 34 24.10 6.19 9.30
C THR A 34 24.75 6.80 10.55
N THR A 35 24.03 7.66 11.25
CA THR A 35 24.36 7.95 12.64
C THR A 35 24.14 6.66 13.43
N ASN A 36 25.12 6.22 14.17
CA ASN A 36 25.02 5.06 15.07
C ASN A 36 24.90 5.51 16.52
N ILE A 37 23.88 6.32 16.83
CA ILE A 37 23.54 6.65 18.22
C ILE A 37 22.88 5.46 18.87
N LEU A 38 21.99 4.77 18.12
CA LEU A 38 21.25 3.61 18.56
C LEU A 38 21.96 2.32 18.16
N ASN A 39 21.86 1.30 18.98
CA ASN A 39 22.22 -0.06 18.59
C ASN A 39 21.07 -0.69 17.81
N HIS A 40 21.05 -0.52 16.49
CA HIS A 40 19.97 -0.95 15.61
C HIS A 40 19.62 -2.43 15.78
N SER A 41 20.63 -3.29 15.92
CA SER A 41 20.40 -4.74 16.08
C SER A 41 19.58 -5.10 17.32
N SER A 42 19.67 -4.31 18.39
CA SER A 42 18.90 -4.57 19.61
C SER A 42 17.40 -4.29 19.47
N TYR A 43 17.01 -3.47 18.50
CA TYR A 43 15.60 -3.18 18.20
C TYR A 43 14.97 -4.20 17.24
N LEU A 44 15.79 -5.02 16.60
CA LEU A 44 15.36 -6.05 15.64
C LEU A 44 15.35 -7.45 16.25
N GLU A 45 15.61 -7.57 17.56
CA GLU A 45 15.56 -8.83 18.25
C GLU A 45 14.18 -9.48 18.11
N GLY A 46 14.14 -10.71 17.61
CA GLY A 46 12.90 -11.43 17.30
C GLY A 46 12.35 -11.21 15.90
N LEU A 47 12.93 -10.30 15.10
CA LEU A 47 12.61 -10.14 13.69
C LEU A 47 13.65 -10.86 12.84
N ASP A 48 13.20 -11.55 11.82
CA ASP A 48 14.12 -12.17 10.84
C ASP A 48 14.43 -11.20 9.71
N ASP A 49 15.47 -11.51 8.92
CA ASP A 49 15.93 -10.66 7.81
C ASP A 49 16.23 -9.22 8.28
N HIS A 50 17.08 -9.09 9.28
CA HIS A 50 17.50 -7.82 9.86
C HIS A 50 17.99 -6.84 8.78
N GLN A 51 18.59 -7.36 7.70
CA GLN A 51 19.14 -6.52 6.65
C GLN A 51 18.07 -5.69 5.96
N TRP A 52 16.89 -6.26 5.69
CA TRP A 52 15.79 -5.49 5.10
C TRP A 52 15.40 -4.29 5.99
N TYR A 53 15.31 -4.49 7.31
CA TYR A 53 15.00 -3.40 8.23
C TYR A 53 16.13 -2.37 8.30
N LEU A 54 17.38 -2.83 8.39
CA LEU A 54 18.56 -1.94 8.37
C LEU A 54 18.59 -1.09 7.10
N ASP A 55 18.17 -1.63 5.97
CA ASP A 55 18.17 -0.92 4.69
C ASP A 55 16.96 0.02 4.52
N ASN A 56 15.84 -0.26 5.17
CA ASN A 56 14.58 0.38 4.79
C ASN A 56 13.97 1.27 5.87
N ILE A 57 14.04 0.94 7.16
CA ILE A 57 13.28 1.67 8.16
C ILE A 57 14.08 2.72 8.91
N PRO A 58 13.46 3.83 9.35
CA PRO A 58 14.01 4.67 10.40
C PRO A 58 14.02 3.92 11.73
N PHE A 59 14.96 4.24 12.61
CA PHE A 59 15.01 3.68 13.95
C PHE A 59 14.54 4.70 14.99
N ILE A 60 13.78 4.25 15.97
CA ILE A 60 13.33 5.11 17.06
C ILE A 60 13.71 4.53 18.42
N ASP A 61 13.98 5.43 19.37
CA ASP A 61 14.07 5.12 20.80
C ASP A 61 13.21 6.09 21.59
N THR A 62 12.41 5.57 22.51
CA THR A 62 11.47 6.37 23.30
C THR A 62 11.35 5.84 24.73
N PRO A 63 10.92 6.68 25.70
CA PRO A 63 10.58 6.20 27.05
C PRO A 63 9.35 5.28 27.06
N ASP A 64 8.44 5.44 26.10
CA ASP A 64 7.27 4.57 25.96
C ASP A 64 7.65 3.29 25.21
N LYS A 65 7.90 2.23 25.96
CA LYS A 65 8.35 0.95 25.38
C LYS A 65 7.26 0.22 24.60
N SER A 66 5.99 0.39 24.97
CA SER A 66 4.88 -0.19 24.21
C SER A 66 4.74 0.46 22.83
N LEU A 67 4.85 1.80 22.76
CA LEU A 67 4.88 2.53 21.50
C LEU A 67 6.05 2.06 20.63
N GLN A 68 7.24 1.94 21.21
CA GLN A 68 8.44 1.49 20.50
C GLN A 68 8.28 0.06 19.97
N GLU A 69 7.76 -0.85 20.78
CA GLU A 69 7.50 -2.24 20.40
C GLU A 69 6.49 -2.33 19.25
N VAL A 70 5.37 -1.61 19.34
CA VAL A 70 4.36 -1.56 18.28
C VAL A 70 4.93 -0.91 17.02
N TYR A 71 5.79 0.10 17.12
CA TYR A 71 6.45 0.69 15.97
C TYR A 71 7.23 -0.37 15.17
N TYR A 72 8.11 -1.14 15.81
CA TYR A 72 8.88 -2.18 15.12
C TYR A 72 7.99 -3.32 14.61
N TYR A 73 6.97 -3.69 15.36
CA TYR A 73 5.97 -4.62 14.87
C TYR A 73 5.27 -4.10 13.60
N ARG A 74 4.85 -2.83 13.55
CA ARG A 74 4.20 -2.24 12.38
C ARG A 74 5.14 -2.16 11.17
N THR A 75 6.44 -2.01 11.36
CA THR A 75 7.41 -2.14 10.25
C THR A 75 7.44 -3.58 9.70
N SER A 76 7.27 -4.57 10.57
CA SER A 76 7.15 -5.96 10.11
C SER A 76 5.82 -6.22 9.38
N VAL A 77 4.74 -5.55 9.77
CA VAL A 77 3.47 -5.59 9.02
C VAL A 77 3.68 -5.05 7.60
N ILE A 78 4.31 -3.90 7.45
CA ILE A 78 4.65 -3.36 6.12
C ILE A 78 5.40 -4.40 5.29
N LYS A 79 6.49 -4.97 5.84
CA LYS A 79 7.31 -5.96 5.13
C LYS A 79 6.49 -7.17 4.65
N ARG A 80 5.59 -7.69 5.50
CA ARG A 80 4.75 -8.86 5.18
C ARG A 80 3.80 -8.62 4.01
N HIS A 81 3.34 -7.38 3.85
CA HIS A 81 2.36 -7.01 2.85
C HIS A 81 2.97 -6.50 1.53
N LEU A 82 4.29 -6.27 1.50
CA LEU A 82 5.01 -5.97 0.28
C LEU A 82 5.10 -7.22 -0.59
N LYS A 83 4.62 -7.13 -1.82
CA LYS A 83 4.62 -8.23 -2.77
C LYS A 83 5.19 -7.79 -4.12
N TRP A 84 6.20 -8.49 -4.61
CA TRP A 84 6.66 -8.35 -5.99
C TRP A 84 5.73 -9.13 -6.92
N VAL A 85 5.19 -8.48 -7.93
CA VAL A 85 4.24 -9.12 -8.83
C VAL A 85 4.92 -9.65 -10.09
N ALA A 86 5.54 -8.75 -10.85
CA ALA A 86 6.22 -9.09 -12.10
C ALA A 86 7.11 -7.94 -12.57
N GLU A 87 8.00 -8.21 -13.52
CA GLU A 87 8.70 -7.15 -14.24
C GLU A 87 7.68 -6.27 -14.98
N GLY A 88 7.84 -4.96 -14.85
CA GLY A 88 6.92 -3.96 -15.42
C GLY A 88 5.71 -3.64 -14.54
N GLU A 89 5.25 -4.56 -13.70
CA GLU A 89 4.21 -4.32 -12.70
C GLU A 89 4.83 -3.78 -11.39
N GLY A 90 5.93 -4.37 -10.94
CA GLY A 90 6.65 -3.92 -9.76
C GLY A 90 6.06 -4.42 -8.44
N TRP A 91 6.21 -3.61 -7.41
CA TRP A 91 5.72 -3.90 -6.06
C TRP A 91 4.28 -3.45 -5.86
N VAL A 92 3.54 -4.25 -5.12
CA VAL A 92 2.22 -3.91 -4.57
C VAL A 92 2.23 -4.10 -3.06
N VAL A 93 1.23 -3.54 -2.40
CA VAL A 93 0.98 -3.75 -0.97
C VAL A 93 -0.41 -4.32 -0.81
N THR A 94 -0.50 -5.45 -0.15
CA THR A 94 -1.80 -6.10 0.10
C THR A 94 -2.42 -5.57 1.38
N GLU A 95 -3.71 -5.67 1.50
CA GLU A 95 -4.43 -5.35 2.72
C GLU A 95 -4.46 -6.54 3.68
N PHE A 96 -4.66 -7.73 3.12
CA PHE A 96 -4.66 -9.02 3.81
C PHE A 96 -3.36 -9.77 3.50
N ILE A 97 -2.91 -10.61 4.43
CA ILE A 97 -1.81 -11.55 4.16
C ILE A 97 -2.26 -12.63 3.19
N HIS A 98 -3.48 -13.14 3.38
CA HIS A 98 -4.05 -14.19 2.57
C HIS A 98 -4.97 -13.63 1.48
N PRO A 99 -5.01 -14.26 0.30
CA PRO A 99 -5.91 -13.84 -0.77
C PRO A 99 -7.37 -13.86 -0.35
N VAL A 100 -8.09 -12.78 -0.68
CA VAL A 100 -9.53 -12.65 -0.46
C VAL A 100 -10.24 -12.40 -1.80
N SER A 101 -11.49 -12.85 -1.90
CA SER A 101 -12.24 -12.82 -3.17
C SER A 101 -12.71 -11.44 -3.61
N TRP A 102 -12.69 -10.45 -2.71
CA TRP A 102 -13.13 -9.07 -2.98
C TRP A 102 -12.00 -8.10 -3.26
N SER A 103 -10.76 -8.50 -3.07
CA SER A 103 -9.59 -7.71 -3.47
C SER A 103 -9.35 -7.78 -4.98
N SER A 104 -8.52 -6.89 -5.50
CA SER A 104 -8.12 -6.87 -6.90
C SER A 104 -7.25 -8.08 -7.30
N LYS A 105 -6.83 -8.11 -8.54
CA LYS A 105 -5.98 -9.20 -9.08
C LYS A 105 -4.67 -9.41 -8.30
N PHE A 106 -4.12 -8.35 -7.70
CA PHE A 106 -2.89 -8.41 -6.92
C PHE A 106 -3.14 -8.40 -5.42
N GLN A 107 -4.38 -8.64 -5.01
CA GLN A 107 -4.80 -8.61 -3.61
C GLN A 107 -4.64 -7.22 -2.96
N THR A 108 -4.70 -6.17 -3.77
CA THR A 108 -4.76 -4.79 -3.30
C THR A 108 -6.21 -4.36 -3.11
N THR A 109 -6.44 -3.43 -2.19
CA THR A 109 -7.77 -2.87 -1.91
C THR A 109 -7.66 -1.35 -1.91
N PRO A 110 -8.52 -0.64 -2.65
CA PRO A 110 -8.32 0.81 -2.86
C PRO A 110 -8.55 1.67 -1.62
N ASP A 111 -9.39 1.26 -0.68
CA ASP A 111 -9.63 1.97 0.57
C ASP A 111 -8.42 1.94 1.51
N SER A 112 -7.71 0.82 1.58
CA SER A 112 -6.49 0.65 2.39
C SER A 112 -5.25 1.27 1.73
N ALA A 113 -5.20 1.30 0.41
CA ALA A 113 -4.02 1.73 -0.34
C ALA A 113 -3.50 3.13 0.01
N PRO A 114 -4.31 4.17 0.25
CA PRO A 114 -3.80 5.47 0.67
C PRO A 114 -3.09 5.42 2.04
N HIS A 115 -3.60 4.64 2.99
CA HIS A 115 -2.93 4.44 4.29
C HIS A 115 -1.57 3.77 4.10
N GLN A 116 -1.49 2.80 3.19
CA GLN A 116 -0.26 2.10 2.86
C GLN A 116 0.75 3.05 2.20
N VAL A 117 0.34 3.86 1.22
CA VAL A 117 1.20 4.88 0.57
C VAL A 117 1.76 5.86 1.59
N VAL A 118 0.94 6.31 2.54
CA VAL A 118 1.36 7.23 3.61
C VAL A 118 2.34 6.58 4.59
N GLU A 119 2.19 5.30 4.90
CA GLU A 119 3.15 4.54 5.71
C GLU A 119 4.48 4.31 4.97
N LEU A 120 4.41 3.89 3.69
CA LEU A 120 5.59 3.58 2.89
C LEU A 120 6.45 4.80 2.55
N ARG A 121 5.94 6.02 2.67
CA ARG A 121 6.72 7.24 2.41
C ARG A 121 7.94 7.39 3.32
N TRP A 122 7.94 6.66 4.45
CA TRP A 122 9.01 6.63 5.43
C TRP A 122 10.04 5.52 5.21
N LEU A 123 9.85 4.67 4.20
CA LEU A 123 10.87 3.70 3.78
C LEU A 123 11.94 4.36 2.93
N ARG A 124 13.18 3.87 3.05
CA ARG A 124 14.32 4.39 2.29
C ARG A 124 14.32 3.96 0.84
N ASP A 125 13.86 2.74 0.52
CA ASP A 125 13.66 2.33 -0.86
C ASP A 125 12.30 2.86 -1.36
N LEU A 126 12.37 3.90 -2.17
CA LEU A 126 11.19 4.55 -2.73
C LEU A 126 10.49 3.73 -3.82
N ASN A 127 11.15 2.70 -4.38
CA ASN A 127 10.56 1.92 -5.45
C ASN A 127 9.31 1.21 -4.97
N TYR A 128 9.29 0.74 -3.72
CA TYR A 128 8.06 0.17 -3.14
C TYR A 128 6.86 1.08 -3.32
N ASN A 129 6.99 2.33 -2.89
CA ASN A 129 5.87 3.27 -2.92
C ASN A 129 5.59 3.80 -4.33
N LYS A 130 6.62 4.00 -5.14
CA LYS A 130 6.47 4.44 -6.53
C LYS A 130 5.72 3.42 -7.36
N ASP A 131 6.02 2.15 -7.21
CA ASP A 131 5.35 1.08 -7.93
C ASP A 131 3.88 1.01 -7.51
N VAL A 132 3.58 1.04 -6.20
CA VAL A 132 2.20 1.09 -5.68
C VAL A 132 1.44 2.28 -6.26
N ILE A 133 2.02 3.48 -6.26
CA ILE A 133 1.41 4.67 -6.83
C ILE A 133 1.12 4.48 -8.32
N GLN A 134 2.07 3.91 -9.07
CA GLN A 134 1.92 3.68 -10.51
C GLN A 134 0.85 2.66 -10.85
N GLN A 135 0.58 1.67 -9.99
CA GLN A 135 -0.54 0.76 -10.17
C GLN A 135 -1.88 1.52 -10.28
N TYR A 136 -2.05 2.58 -9.48
CA TYR A 136 -3.27 3.39 -9.50
C TYR A 136 -3.26 4.48 -10.56
N THR A 137 -2.12 5.04 -10.91
CA THR A 137 -2.06 6.14 -11.88
C THR A 137 -1.86 5.69 -13.32
N ARG A 138 -1.22 4.55 -13.56
CA ARG A 138 -0.94 4.01 -14.89
C ARG A 138 -1.56 2.64 -15.12
N GLY A 139 -1.59 1.81 -14.09
CA GLY A 139 -2.10 0.45 -14.16
C GLY A 139 -3.57 0.40 -14.58
N GLY A 140 -3.92 -0.61 -15.36
CA GLY A 140 -5.26 -0.77 -15.87
C GLY A 140 -6.23 -1.22 -14.79
N VAL A 141 -5.95 -2.35 -14.18
CA VAL A 141 -6.92 -3.02 -13.29
C VAL A 141 -7.02 -2.34 -11.95
N GLU A 142 -5.88 -1.98 -11.35
CA GLU A 142 -5.89 -1.32 -10.05
C GLU A 142 -6.56 0.06 -10.14
N LYS A 143 -6.32 0.78 -11.22
CA LYS A 143 -6.98 2.05 -11.50
C LYS A 143 -8.49 1.90 -11.64
N LEU A 144 -8.97 0.84 -12.29
CA LEU A 144 -10.42 0.56 -12.42
C LEU A 144 -11.01 0.05 -11.10
N SER A 145 -10.31 -0.83 -10.39
CA SER A 145 -10.74 -1.30 -9.08
C SER A 145 -10.78 -0.16 -8.07
N GLY A 146 -10.03 0.91 -8.32
CA GLY A 146 -10.03 2.14 -7.53
C GLY A 146 -11.40 2.79 -7.32
N ILE A 147 -12.42 2.45 -8.11
CA ILE A 147 -13.79 2.90 -7.86
C ILE A 147 -14.65 1.86 -7.09
N THR A 148 -14.10 0.73 -6.71
CA THR A 148 -14.81 -0.29 -5.91
C THR A 148 -15.08 0.22 -4.52
N PHE A 149 -14.07 0.82 -3.88
CA PHE A 149 -14.16 1.49 -2.60
C PHE A 149 -13.69 2.93 -2.70
N THR A 150 -14.22 3.79 -1.83
CA THR A 150 -13.78 5.19 -1.74
C THR A 150 -12.38 5.29 -1.12
N HIS A 151 -11.61 6.29 -1.53
CA HIS A 151 -10.23 6.44 -1.06
C HIS A 151 -9.69 7.86 -1.24
N TYR A 152 -8.64 8.22 -0.50
CA TYR A 152 -7.91 9.50 -0.61
C TYR A 152 -6.54 9.35 -1.29
N MET A 153 -6.42 8.47 -2.30
CA MET A 153 -5.15 8.17 -2.98
C MET A 153 -4.45 9.41 -3.56
N HIS A 154 -5.20 10.36 -4.11
CA HIS A 154 -4.65 11.61 -4.64
C HIS A 154 -3.85 12.39 -3.59
N GLU A 155 -4.44 12.52 -2.39
CA GLU A 155 -3.78 13.19 -1.27
C GLU A 155 -2.58 12.38 -0.77
N ALA A 156 -2.70 11.07 -0.65
CA ALA A 156 -1.61 10.20 -0.22
C ALA A 156 -0.40 10.28 -1.17
N ILE A 157 -0.62 10.38 -2.47
CA ILE A 157 0.44 10.59 -3.47
C ILE A 157 1.10 11.97 -3.30
N LEU A 158 0.31 12.99 -3.01
CA LEU A 158 0.85 14.32 -2.70
C LEU A 158 1.70 14.28 -1.43
N GLU A 159 1.19 13.66 -0.37
CA GLU A 159 1.88 13.51 0.90
C GLU A 159 3.18 12.69 0.77
N HIS A 160 3.21 11.66 -0.10
CA HIS A 160 4.43 10.94 -0.44
C HIS A 160 5.49 11.90 -1.01
N ALA A 161 5.11 12.72 -1.97
CA ALA A 161 6.05 13.64 -2.59
C ALA A 161 6.49 14.78 -1.64
N GLN A 162 5.64 15.20 -0.73
CA GLN A 162 6.02 16.16 0.33
C GLN A 162 7.09 15.59 1.27
N ALA A 163 7.02 14.30 1.62
CA ALA A 163 8.04 13.68 2.46
C ALA A 163 9.34 13.38 1.71
N THR A 164 9.24 12.98 0.45
CA THR A 164 10.39 12.53 -0.35
C THR A 164 11.09 13.65 -1.10
N GLY A 165 10.40 14.75 -1.39
CA GLY A 165 10.89 15.81 -2.25
C GLY A 165 10.92 15.43 -3.74
N ASP A 166 10.36 14.30 -4.16
CA ASP A 166 10.39 13.82 -5.54
C ASP A 166 9.29 14.46 -6.40
N ILE A 167 9.43 15.77 -6.58
CA ILE A 167 8.51 16.57 -7.40
C ILE A 167 8.42 16.07 -8.86
N PRO A 168 9.53 15.71 -9.53
CA PRO A 168 9.44 15.20 -10.89
C PRO A 168 8.64 13.91 -11.04
N PHE A 169 8.76 12.97 -10.10
CA PHE A 169 7.92 11.79 -10.08
C PHE A 169 6.44 12.19 -9.90
N LEU A 170 6.15 13.05 -8.93
CA LEU A 170 4.78 13.55 -8.69
C LEU A 170 4.18 14.20 -9.94
N VAL A 171 4.90 15.12 -10.58
CA VAL A 171 4.44 15.81 -11.80
C VAL A 171 4.21 14.80 -12.94
N SER A 172 5.03 13.77 -13.04
CA SER A 172 4.82 12.71 -14.03
C SER A 172 3.53 11.89 -13.83
N GLN A 173 2.93 11.98 -12.65
CA GLN A 173 1.66 11.30 -12.35
C GLN A 173 0.42 12.16 -12.66
N LEU A 174 0.56 13.42 -13.06
CA LEU A 174 -0.55 14.37 -13.19
C LEU A 174 -1.71 13.84 -14.06
N ASP A 175 -1.40 13.34 -15.25
CA ASP A 175 -2.43 12.79 -16.15
C ASP A 175 -3.11 11.56 -15.55
N GLY A 176 -2.33 10.72 -14.88
CA GLY A 176 -2.85 9.57 -14.15
C GLY A 176 -3.77 9.95 -13.00
N LEU A 177 -3.41 10.98 -12.24
CA LEU A 177 -4.25 11.53 -11.16
C LEU A 177 -5.58 12.07 -11.72
N ILE A 178 -5.53 12.86 -12.78
CA ILE A 178 -6.75 13.36 -13.43
C ILE A 178 -7.62 12.19 -13.92
N ALA A 179 -7.03 11.23 -14.61
CA ALA A 179 -7.76 10.08 -15.11
C ALA A 179 -8.37 9.23 -14.00
N MET A 180 -7.67 9.05 -12.87
CA MET A 180 -8.21 8.37 -11.69
C MET A 180 -9.37 9.15 -11.06
N TYR A 181 -9.29 10.48 -11.02
CA TYR A 181 -10.37 11.32 -10.53
C TYR A 181 -11.62 11.24 -11.43
N GLU A 182 -11.43 11.28 -12.74
CA GLU A 182 -12.53 11.24 -13.72
C GLU A 182 -13.31 9.91 -13.71
N LEU A 183 -12.74 8.83 -13.20
CA LEU A 183 -13.48 7.58 -12.99
C LEU A 183 -14.68 7.75 -12.02
N TRP A 184 -14.61 8.75 -11.13
CA TRP A 184 -15.69 9.08 -10.19
C TRP A 184 -16.74 10.02 -10.79
N ASN A 185 -16.51 10.62 -11.97
CA ASN A 185 -17.42 11.57 -12.60
C ASN A 185 -18.47 10.90 -13.47
N THR A 186 -19.12 9.86 -12.93
CA THR A 186 -20.18 9.11 -13.61
C THR A 186 -21.55 9.37 -12.97
N ASN A 187 -22.63 9.06 -13.65
CA ASN A 187 -23.97 9.18 -13.09
C ASN A 187 -24.26 8.19 -11.96
N THR A 188 -23.40 7.22 -11.75
CA THR A 188 -23.52 6.22 -10.67
C THR A 188 -22.72 6.59 -9.42
N THR A 189 -21.99 7.69 -9.46
CA THR A 189 -21.11 8.11 -8.37
C THR A 189 -21.20 9.58 -8.05
N LEU A 190 -21.70 10.39 -8.99
CA LEU A 190 -21.86 11.83 -8.88
C LEU A 190 -23.30 12.21 -9.24
N ASP A 191 -24.06 12.67 -8.27
CA ASP A 191 -25.38 13.24 -8.52
C ASP A 191 -25.26 14.59 -9.23
N GLN A 192 -25.76 14.66 -10.45
CA GLN A 192 -25.69 15.86 -11.28
C GLN A 192 -26.55 17.02 -10.75
N THR A 193 -27.52 16.72 -9.89
CA THR A 193 -28.42 17.74 -9.31
C THR A 193 -27.78 18.44 -8.13
N THR A 194 -27.26 17.69 -7.19
CA THR A 194 -26.59 18.23 -6.00
C THR A 194 -25.12 18.55 -6.27
N GLY A 195 -24.50 17.82 -7.20
CA GLY A 195 -23.08 17.85 -7.46
C GLY A 195 -22.24 17.25 -6.35
N LEU A 196 -22.84 16.37 -5.54
CA LEU A 196 -22.16 15.59 -4.50
C LEU A 196 -21.94 14.18 -4.97
N TYR A 197 -20.88 13.56 -4.46
CA TYR A 197 -20.58 12.16 -4.68
C TYR A 197 -21.37 11.29 -3.69
N HIS A 198 -21.84 10.14 -4.18
CA HIS A 198 -22.61 9.19 -3.38
C HIS A 198 -22.12 7.77 -3.56
N ARG A 199 -22.23 6.98 -2.52
CA ARG A 199 -21.95 5.53 -2.45
C ARG A 199 -22.69 4.92 -1.28
N THR A 200 -22.84 3.60 -1.33
CA THR A 200 -23.30 2.88 -0.14
C THR A 200 -22.20 2.86 0.93
N PRO A 201 -22.55 2.74 2.22
CA PRO A 201 -21.56 2.51 3.28
C PRO A 201 -20.60 1.35 2.99
N LEU A 202 -21.07 0.23 2.45
CA LEU A 202 -20.20 -0.88 2.03
C LEU A 202 -19.13 -0.43 1.02
N GLN A 203 -19.51 0.39 0.05
CA GLN A 203 -18.56 0.91 -0.95
C GLN A 203 -17.63 2.01 -0.40
N ASP A 204 -17.89 2.46 0.82
CA ASP A 204 -16.99 3.29 1.62
C ASP A 204 -16.16 2.45 2.62
N ALA A 205 -16.19 1.12 2.47
CA ALA A 205 -15.57 0.14 3.37
C ALA A 205 -16.03 0.31 4.84
N GLN A 206 -17.32 0.62 5.03
CA GLN A 206 -17.90 0.92 6.34
C GLN A 206 -19.28 0.25 6.48
N GLU A 207 -19.27 -1.05 6.43
CA GLU A 207 -20.44 -1.90 6.53
C GLU A 207 -21.16 -1.70 7.87
N TYR A 208 -22.45 -1.86 7.88
CA TYR A 208 -23.28 -1.70 9.08
C TYR A 208 -23.21 -0.28 9.71
N SER A 209 -22.92 0.74 8.93
CA SER A 209 -22.99 2.13 9.36
C SER A 209 -24.43 2.58 9.61
N LEU A 210 -24.61 3.67 10.33
CA LEU A 210 -25.90 4.23 10.75
C LEU A 210 -26.95 4.36 9.63
N PRO A 211 -26.63 4.78 8.39
CA PRO A 211 -27.61 4.86 7.30
C PRO A 211 -28.37 3.57 7.04
N GLY A 212 -27.70 2.41 7.14
CA GLY A 212 -28.31 1.11 6.94
C GLY A 212 -29.42 0.83 7.96
N TYR A 213 -29.23 1.21 9.19
CA TYR A 213 -30.24 1.04 10.27
C TYR A 213 -31.42 1.99 10.14
N LEU A 214 -31.21 3.20 9.66
CA LEU A 214 -32.28 4.19 9.50
C LEU A 214 -33.22 3.90 8.33
N VAL A 215 -32.73 3.23 7.29
CA VAL A 215 -33.50 2.93 6.06
C VAL A 215 -33.96 1.48 6.02
N GLY A 216 -33.15 0.53 6.50
CA GLY A 216 -33.34 -0.91 6.32
C GLY A 216 -34.21 -1.59 7.36
N GLY A 217 -34.65 -0.91 8.40
CA GLY A 217 -35.48 -1.52 9.46
C GLY A 217 -36.90 -1.82 9.04
N PRO A 218 -37.43 -3.06 9.26
CA PRO A 218 -38.85 -3.34 9.09
C PRO A 218 -39.67 -2.50 10.07
N GLY A 219 -40.39 -1.53 9.56
CA GLY A 219 -41.17 -0.59 10.36
C GLY A 219 -40.35 0.42 11.14
N GLY A 220 -39.06 0.50 10.88
CA GLY A 220 -38.15 1.53 11.38
C GLY A 220 -37.68 1.37 12.81
N HIS A 221 -38.14 0.42 13.63
CA HIS A 221 -37.87 0.51 15.07
C HIS A 221 -37.91 -0.77 15.91
N ASP A 222 -38.14 -1.96 15.39
CA ASP A 222 -38.19 -3.15 16.22
C ASP A 222 -36.90 -4.00 16.13
N MET A 223 -35.94 -3.63 16.97
CA MET A 223 -34.66 -4.34 17.13
C MET A 223 -34.83 -5.76 17.67
N GLN A 224 -35.97 -6.09 18.29
CA GLN A 224 -36.29 -7.42 18.83
C GLN A 224 -36.43 -8.47 17.73
N VAL A 225 -36.84 -8.06 16.55
CA VAL A 225 -36.99 -8.95 15.38
C VAL A 225 -35.65 -9.51 14.90
N TRP A 226 -34.55 -8.85 15.22
CA TRP A 226 -33.20 -9.29 14.80
C TRP A 226 -32.63 -10.43 15.61
N ASP A 227 -32.89 -10.47 16.91
CA ASP A 227 -32.50 -11.58 17.78
C ASP A 227 -33.32 -12.83 17.44
N ASP A 228 -34.55 -12.68 16.95
CA ASP A 228 -35.45 -13.78 16.57
C ASP A 228 -35.15 -14.35 15.16
N PHE A 229 -34.59 -13.56 14.27
CA PHE A 229 -34.15 -14.00 12.93
C PHE A 229 -32.79 -14.63 12.90
N GLY A 230 -32.23 -15.04 14.02
CA GLY A 230 -30.92 -15.66 14.14
C GLY A 230 -30.10 -15.57 12.88
N LEU A 231 -29.22 -14.57 12.76
CA LEU A 231 -28.36 -14.33 11.59
C LEU A 231 -27.54 -15.56 11.15
N SER A 232 -27.62 -16.64 11.90
CA SER A 232 -27.13 -17.98 11.58
C SER A 232 -27.96 -18.69 10.50
N ALA A 233 -29.15 -18.24 10.20
CA ALA A 233 -30.01 -18.83 9.18
C ALA A 233 -29.80 -18.08 7.87
N SER A 234 -28.80 -18.44 7.19
CA SER A 234 -28.60 -18.17 5.77
C SER A 234 -28.16 -16.74 5.36
N MET A 235 -26.99 -16.61 4.89
CA MET A 235 -26.57 -15.60 3.91
C MET A 235 -27.41 -15.65 2.61
N GLY A 236 -28.65 -16.09 2.68
CA GLY A 236 -29.55 -16.26 1.56
C GLY A 236 -30.97 -15.78 1.80
N GLY A 237 -31.21 -15.03 2.88
CA GLY A 237 -32.56 -14.58 3.22
C GLY A 237 -32.75 -13.08 2.98
N GLY A 238 -33.49 -12.71 2.00
CA GLY A 238 -34.24 -11.49 1.86
C GLY A 238 -33.45 -10.19 1.61
N ASN A 239 -34.07 -9.28 0.85
CA ASN A 239 -33.55 -7.96 0.48
C ASN A 239 -33.12 -7.06 1.68
N ASP A 240 -33.64 -7.34 2.88
CA ASP A 240 -33.46 -6.47 4.04
C ASP A 240 -32.05 -6.59 4.67
N TYR A 241 -31.47 -7.80 4.71
CA TYR A 241 -30.12 -7.99 5.23
C TYR A 241 -29.04 -7.28 4.39
N ALA A 242 -29.19 -7.34 3.07
CA ALA A 242 -28.28 -6.65 2.18
C ALA A 242 -28.24 -5.13 2.48
N LEU A 243 -29.38 -4.55 2.85
CA LEU A 243 -29.49 -3.12 3.13
C LEU A 243 -28.81 -2.71 4.45
N PHE A 244 -28.75 -3.59 5.47
CA PHE A 244 -28.01 -3.30 6.71
C PHE A 244 -26.49 -3.38 6.47
N TRP A 245 -26.07 -4.42 5.79
CA TRP A 245 -24.66 -4.64 5.50
C TRP A 245 -24.11 -3.59 4.52
N SER A 246 -24.80 -3.34 3.44
CA SER A 246 -24.36 -2.40 2.41
C SER A 246 -24.74 -0.95 2.70
N GLY A 247 -25.85 -0.72 3.39
CA GLY A 247 -26.49 0.59 3.48
C GLY A 247 -27.13 1.06 2.17
N PRO A 248 -27.89 2.18 2.22
CA PRO A 248 -28.41 2.85 1.03
C PRO A 248 -27.33 3.67 0.33
N GLU A 249 -27.59 4.09 -0.90
CA GLU A 249 -26.80 5.15 -1.55
C GLU A 249 -26.89 6.43 -0.70
N THR A 250 -25.72 7.01 -0.39
CA THR A 250 -25.61 8.06 0.62
C THR A 250 -24.52 9.05 0.22
N TYR A 251 -24.81 10.34 0.35
CA TYR A 251 -23.75 11.36 0.33
C TYR A 251 -23.00 11.28 1.65
N ARG A 252 -21.76 10.84 1.61
CA ARG A 252 -20.94 10.60 2.79
C ARG A 252 -19.89 11.70 3.01
N PRO A 253 -19.66 12.13 4.26
CA PRO A 253 -18.61 13.08 4.58
C PRO A 253 -17.21 12.63 4.17
N SER A 254 -16.89 11.33 4.36
CA SER A 254 -15.63 10.71 3.96
C SER A 254 -15.36 10.86 2.47
N GLN A 255 -16.27 10.32 1.64
CA GLN A 255 -16.12 10.33 0.18
C GLN A 255 -16.02 11.74 -0.38
N ASN A 256 -16.91 12.66 0.03
CA ASN A 256 -16.87 14.02 -0.49
C ASN A 256 -15.60 14.76 -0.04
N ALA A 257 -15.10 14.50 1.18
CA ALA A 257 -13.82 15.04 1.63
C ALA A 257 -12.64 14.47 0.83
N TYR A 258 -12.64 13.18 0.50
CA TYR A 258 -11.62 12.57 -0.37
C TYR A 258 -11.60 13.21 -1.76
N MET A 259 -12.77 13.46 -2.34
CA MET A 259 -12.86 14.10 -3.64
C MET A 259 -12.43 15.58 -3.60
N ILE A 260 -12.73 16.31 -2.54
CA ILE A 260 -12.23 17.68 -2.34
C ILE A 260 -10.70 17.67 -2.21
N ALA A 261 -10.15 16.79 -1.37
CA ALA A 261 -8.71 16.64 -1.20
C ALA A 261 -8.03 16.24 -2.51
N GLY A 262 -8.63 15.31 -3.27
CA GLY A 262 -8.16 14.90 -4.57
C GLY A 262 -8.10 16.03 -5.60
N ALA A 263 -9.14 16.86 -5.66
CA ALA A 263 -9.16 18.03 -6.54
C ALA A 263 -8.09 19.07 -6.15
N ARG A 264 -7.89 19.28 -4.84
CA ARG A 264 -6.82 20.15 -4.32
C ARG A 264 -5.44 19.59 -4.64
N ALA A 265 -5.24 18.28 -4.49
CA ALA A 265 -3.99 17.61 -4.84
C ALA A 265 -3.66 17.79 -6.32
N ILE A 266 -4.61 17.51 -7.23
CA ILE A 266 -4.42 17.75 -8.66
C ILE A 266 -4.09 19.21 -8.96
N SER A 267 -4.76 20.16 -8.29
CA SER A 267 -4.47 21.58 -8.42
C SER A 267 -3.02 21.90 -8.05
N GLN A 268 -2.53 21.36 -6.93
CA GLN A 268 -1.14 21.56 -6.50
C GLN A 268 -0.14 20.95 -7.48
N VAL A 269 -0.39 19.72 -7.94
CA VAL A 269 0.49 19.05 -8.92
C VAL A 269 0.50 19.81 -10.24
N ALA A 270 -0.65 20.31 -10.71
CA ALA A 270 -0.72 21.15 -11.91
C ALA A 270 0.07 22.46 -11.76
N SER A 271 0.03 23.06 -10.56
CA SER A 271 0.84 24.23 -10.24
C SER A 271 2.35 23.94 -10.29
N LEU A 272 2.78 22.82 -9.71
CA LEU A 272 4.16 22.33 -9.76
C LEU A 272 4.61 22.03 -11.19
N ALA A 273 3.69 21.55 -12.03
CA ALA A 273 3.93 21.34 -13.46
C ALA A 273 3.95 22.64 -14.28
N GLY A 274 3.74 23.80 -13.66
CA GLY A 274 3.69 25.10 -14.35
C GLY A 274 2.38 25.39 -15.08
N ASN A 275 1.34 24.58 -14.88
CA ASN A 275 0.03 24.75 -15.53
C ASN A 275 -0.94 25.49 -14.62
N ALA A 276 -0.77 26.82 -14.51
CA ALA A 276 -1.57 27.66 -13.62
C ALA A 276 -3.08 27.66 -13.95
N SER A 277 -3.45 27.53 -15.23
CA SER A 277 -4.87 27.51 -15.62
C SER A 277 -5.56 26.22 -15.17
N LEU A 278 -4.89 25.09 -15.30
CA LEU A 278 -5.39 23.81 -14.82
C LEU A 278 -5.47 23.78 -13.30
N ALA A 279 -4.45 24.30 -12.62
CA ALA A 279 -4.43 24.45 -11.17
C ALA A 279 -5.62 25.27 -10.66
N GLN A 280 -5.88 26.43 -11.25
CA GLN A 280 -7.01 27.27 -10.88
C GLN A 280 -8.35 26.57 -11.14
N ALA A 281 -8.51 25.84 -12.24
CA ALA A 281 -9.73 25.13 -12.55
C ALA A 281 -10.05 24.08 -11.47
N TRP A 282 -9.07 23.27 -11.09
CA TRP A 282 -9.22 22.24 -10.07
C TRP A 282 -9.43 22.82 -8.67
N ASN A 283 -8.75 23.92 -8.32
CA ASN A 283 -8.99 24.59 -7.05
C ASN A 283 -10.43 25.15 -6.98
N SER A 284 -10.90 25.81 -8.04
CA SER A 284 -12.28 26.32 -8.10
C SER A 284 -13.33 25.20 -8.02
N TYR A 285 -13.02 24.04 -8.61
CA TYR A 285 -13.86 22.85 -8.48
C TYR A 285 -13.92 22.35 -7.03
N ALA A 286 -12.76 22.26 -6.36
CA ALA A 286 -12.67 21.85 -4.95
C ALA A 286 -13.44 22.81 -4.02
N ASP A 287 -13.31 24.11 -4.22
CA ASP A 287 -14.02 25.13 -3.44
C ASP A 287 -15.55 25.04 -3.62
N ASN A 288 -15.99 24.79 -4.85
CA ASN A 288 -17.41 24.60 -5.16
C ASN A 288 -17.96 23.33 -4.50
N LEU A 289 -17.22 22.21 -4.58
CA LEU A 289 -17.60 20.96 -3.93
C LEU A 289 -17.61 21.11 -2.39
N THR A 290 -16.65 21.83 -1.82
CA THR A 290 -16.61 22.15 -0.38
C THR A 290 -17.89 22.88 0.04
N SER A 291 -18.27 23.94 -0.68
CA SER A 291 -19.48 24.71 -0.37
C SER A 291 -20.75 23.87 -0.45
N ARG A 292 -20.84 22.94 -1.41
CA ARG A 292 -21.99 22.02 -1.52
C ARG A 292 -22.03 21.02 -0.39
N MET A 293 -20.87 20.46 -0.04
CA MET A 293 -20.73 19.53 1.09
C MET A 293 -21.16 20.22 2.40
N GLU A 294 -20.69 21.44 2.67
CA GLU A 294 -21.07 22.21 3.84
C GLU A 294 -22.58 22.47 3.91
N ALA A 295 -23.18 22.87 2.79
CA ALA A 295 -24.62 23.16 2.73
C ALA A 295 -25.50 21.92 2.97
N SER A 296 -25.01 20.71 2.59
CA SER A 296 -25.82 19.50 2.57
C SER A 296 -25.52 18.55 3.73
N LEU A 297 -24.24 18.35 4.06
CA LEU A 297 -23.82 17.28 4.98
C LEU A 297 -23.50 17.77 6.39
N TYR A 298 -23.40 19.09 6.62
CA TYR A 298 -23.17 19.60 7.97
C TYR A 298 -24.47 19.71 8.75
N SER A 299 -24.58 19.03 9.90
CA SER A 299 -25.71 19.15 10.80
C SER A 299 -25.54 20.33 11.76
N GLN A 300 -26.36 21.38 11.59
CA GLN A 300 -26.39 22.49 12.53
C GLN A 300 -26.87 22.07 13.93
N LYS A 301 -27.68 21.02 14.02
CA LYS A 301 -28.16 20.44 15.28
C LYS A 301 -27.07 19.82 16.10
N LEU A 302 -26.20 19.01 15.43
CA LEU A 302 -25.09 18.29 16.08
C LEU A 302 -23.78 19.10 16.04
N ASN A 303 -23.71 20.16 15.24
CA ASN A 303 -22.44 20.80 14.84
C ASN A 303 -21.42 19.78 14.33
N PHE A 304 -21.86 18.89 13.45
CA PHE A 304 -21.07 17.75 13.04
C PHE A 304 -21.40 17.32 11.60
N TRP A 305 -20.46 16.71 10.91
CA TRP A 305 -20.67 16.15 9.58
C TRP A 305 -21.42 14.82 9.67
N ILE A 306 -22.46 14.67 8.87
CA ILE A 306 -23.34 13.50 8.87
C ILE A 306 -23.65 13.02 7.47
N ASP A 307 -24.05 11.77 7.35
CA ASP A 307 -24.58 11.19 6.12
C ASP A 307 -25.96 11.74 5.76
N VAL A 308 -26.23 11.80 4.46
CA VAL A 308 -27.57 12.11 3.91
C VAL A 308 -27.89 11.09 2.83
N VAL A 309 -29.03 10.39 2.98
CA VAL A 309 -29.45 9.37 2.02
C VAL A 309 -29.82 9.99 0.69
N GLU A 310 -29.23 9.48 -0.39
CA GLU A 310 -29.44 9.95 -1.75
C GLU A 310 -30.93 9.81 -2.14
N GLY A 311 -31.43 10.80 -2.90
CA GLY A 311 -32.80 10.84 -3.42
C GLY A 311 -33.92 11.09 -2.39
N SER A 312 -33.68 10.81 -1.09
CA SER A 312 -34.70 11.00 -0.05
C SER A 312 -34.47 12.24 0.82
N ASN A 313 -33.27 12.81 0.81
CA ASN A 313 -32.80 13.84 1.72
C ASN A 313 -32.94 13.48 3.23
N LEU A 314 -33.01 12.20 3.55
CA LEU A 314 -33.00 11.71 4.93
C LEU A 314 -31.64 11.99 5.55
N ARG A 315 -31.60 12.82 6.56
CA ARG A 315 -30.39 13.14 7.31
C ARG A 315 -30.19 12.11 8.41
N CYS A 316 -29.04 11.45 8.41
CA CYS A 316 -28.67 10.46 9.42
C CYS A 316 -28.15 11.19 10.67
N GLU A 317 -29.07 11.73 11.49
CA GLU A 317 -28.77 12.57 12.65
C GLU A 317 -28.18 11.74 13.82
N GLY A 318 -26.93 11.34 13.67
CA GLY A 318 -26.07 10.69 14.66
C GLY A 318 -24.61 11.00 14.34
N ARG A 319 -23.74 10.99 15.35
CA ARG A 319 -22.31 11.16 15.13
C ARG A 319 -21.66 9.83 14.83
N GLU A 320 -21.13 9.70 13.62
CA GLU A 320 -20.22 8.61 13.23
C GLU A 320 -18.79 9.15 13.14
N LEU A 321 -17.79 8.33 13.45
CA LEU A 321 -16.40 8.77 13.51
C LEU A 321 -15.89 9.34 12.18
N ILE A 322 -16.49 8.92 11.06
CA ILE A 322 -16.22 9.49 9.73
C ILE A 322 -16.46 11.00 9.65
N GLY A 323 -17.26 11.56 10.53
CA GLY A 323 -17.45 13.00 10.63
C GLY A 323 -16.21 13.77 11.07
N TYR A 324 -15.14 13.08 11.53
CA TYR A 324 -13.81 13.66 11.76
C TYR A 324 -12.95 13.70 10.48
N PHE A 325 -13.29 12.94 9.45
CA PHE A 325 -12.46 12.81 8.25
C PHE A 325 -12.30 14.11 7.45
N PRO A 326 -13.34 14.95 7.26
CA PRO A 326 -13.18 16.23 6.56
C PRO A 326 -12.08 17.11 7.18
N TYR A 327 -11.96 17.08 8.51
CA TYR A 327 -10.97 17.90 9.23
C TYR A 327 -9.52 17.49 8.97
N ARG A 328 -9.27 16.19 8.70
CA ARG A 328 -7.95 15.73 8.25
C ARG A 328 -7.49 16.48 7.00
N PHE A 329 -8.41 16.75 6.09
CA PHE A 329 -8.16 17.45 4.83
C PHE A 329 -8.33 18.98 4.91
N GLY A 330 -8.43 19.52 6.12
CA GLY A 330 -8.58 20.96 6.31
C GLY A 330 -9.94 21.51 5.90
N ILE A 331 -10.98 20.67 5.89
CA ILE A 331 -12.35 21.08 5.64
C ILE A 331 -13.03 21.29 6.98
N GLY A 332 -13.63 22.47 7.19
CA GLY A 332 -14.41 22.74 8.38
C GLY A 332 -13.61 22.96 9.67
N MET A 333 -12.60 23.81 9.65
CA MET A 333 -11.73 24.08 10.82
C MET A 333 -12.14 25.34 11.62
N ASN A 334 -13.39 25.79 11.51
CA ASN A 334 -13.85 26.94 12.26
C ASN A 334 -14.20 26.63 13.72
N ALA A 335 -14.30 27.66 14.57
CA ALA A 335 -14.49 27.49 16.01
C ALA A 335 -15.80 26.77 16.39
N THR A 336 -16.86 26.83 15.56
CA THR A 336 -18.11 26.13 15.83
C THR A 336 -17.97 24.64 15.58
N GLU A 337 -17.33 24.28 14.50
CA GLU A 337 -17.08 22.90 14.11
C GLU A 337 -16.10 22.22 15.08
N ILE A 338 -15.03 22.91 15.50
CA ILE A 338 -14.15 22.39 16.55
C ILE A 338 -14.90 22.08 17.85
N ARG A 339 -15.85 22.94 18.27
CA ARG A 339 -16.71 22.61 19.43
C ARG A 339 -17.63 21.43 19.18
N GLY A 340 -18.06 21.20 17.95
CA GLY A 340 -18.82 20.00 17.57
C GLY A 340 -18.00 18.73 17.71
N LEU A 341 -16.72 18.79 17.33
CA LEU A 341 -15.77 17.69 17.56
C LEU A 341 -15.53 17.44 19.06
N GLU A 342 -15.28 18.51 19.83
CA GLU A 342 -15.11 18.43 21.28
C GLU A 342 -16.30 17.76 21.98
N ALA A 343 -17.52 18.04 21.50
CA ALA A 343 -18.74 17.45 22.05
C ALA A 343 -18.80 15.92 21.87
N GLY A 344 -18.17 15.37 20.83
CA GLY A 344 -18.04 13.92 20.61
C GLY A 344 -17.00 13.25 21.53
N LEU A 345 -16.13 14.02 22.19
CA LEU A 345 -15.01 13.48 22.97
C LEU A 345 -15.40 13.28 24.44
N THR A 346 -16.40 12.45 24.66
CA THR A 346 -16.87 12.05 25.99
C THR A 346 -17.06 10.54 26.07
N PRO A 347 -17.13 9.95 27.28
CA PRO A 347 -17.44 8.55 27.47
C PRO A 347 -18.84 8.13 26.99
N GLU A 348 -19.77 9.06 26.88
CA GLU A 348 -21.11 8.80 26.33
C GLU A 348 -21.11 8.74 24.82
N HIS A 349 -20.09 9.32 24.17
CA HIS A 349 -19.96 9.36 22.71
C HIS A 349 -18.82 8.44 22.22
N PHE A 350 -17.67 8.99 21.84
CA PHE A 350 -16.64 8.19 21.17
C PHE A 350 -15.55 7.60 22.09
N LEU A 351 -15.37 8.15 23.30
CA LEU A 351 -14.22 7.78 24.12
C LEU A 351 -14.43 6.45 24.85
N THR A 352 -13.55 5.51 24.60
CA THR A 352 -13.49 4.23 25.32
C THR A 352 -12.06 3.88 25.72
N GLU A 353 -11.88 2.72 26.33
CA GLU A 353 -10.56 2.26 26.78
C GLU A 353 -9.66 1.80 25.63
N PHE A 354 -10.24 1.23 24.56
CA PHE A 354 -9.52 0.63 23.43
C PHE A 354 -9.76 1.38 22.11
N GLY A 355 -9.69 2.71 22.15
CA GLY A 355 -9.84 3.60 21.02
C GLY A 355 -11.23 4.21 20.88
N PRO A 356 -11.45 5.08 19.89
CA PRO A 356 -12.75 5.66 19.62
C PRO A 356 -13.71 4.64 19.02
N THR A 357 -14.98 4.72 19.38
CA THR A 357 -16.04 3.97 18.70
C THR A 357 -16.35 4.57 17.33
N THR A 358 -16.86 3.79 16.40
CA THR A 358 -17.25 4.28 15.08
C THR A 358 -18.60 4.98 15.05
N LEU A 359 -19.48 4.68 16.01
CA LEU A 359 -20.75 5.38 16.27
C LEU A 359 -20.77 5.82 17.73
N GLU A 360 -21.36 6.98 18.03
CA GLU A 360 -21.54 7.44 19.41
C GLU A 360 -22.32 6.44 20.27
N GLN A 361 -21.88 6.22 21.51
CA GLN A 361 -22.35 5.14 22.36
C GLN A 361 -23.78 5.34 22.89
N ASP A 362 -24.27 6.58 22.94
CA ASP A 362 -25.66 6.90 23.33
C ASP A 362 -26.63 6.83 22.15
N ASN A 363 -26.17 6.51 20.94
CA ASN A 363 -27.02 6.28 19.79
C ASN A 363 -27.82 4.98 19.94
N ALA A 364 -29.11 4.99 19.58
CA ALA A 364 -30.00 3.83 19.67
C ALA A 364 -29.52 2.60 18.89
N TYR A 365 -28.71 2.81 17.85
CA TYR A 365 -28.19 1.76 16.98
C TYR A 365 -26.73 1.38 17.33
N PHE A 366 -26.19 1.89 18.42
CA PHE A 366 -24.86 1.51 18.88
C PHE A 366 -24.83 0.02 19.22
N THR A 367 -23.94 -0.74 18.56
CA THR A 367 -23.81 -2.20 18.70
C THR A 367 -25.13 -2.94 18.61
N ALA A 368 -26.06 -2.45 17.80
CA ALA A 368 -27.42 -2.98 17.71
C ALA A 368 -27.48 -4.45 17.39
N LEU A 369 -26.55 -4.96 16.58
CA LEU A 369 -26.36 -6.40 16.38
C LEU A 369 -25.43 -6.92 17.47
N LYS A 370 -25.99 -7.40 18.57
CA LYS A 370 -25.25 -7.87 19.74
C LYS A 370 -24.43 -9.14 19.55
N ASN A 371 -24.55 -9.81 18.44
CA ASN A 371 -23.79 -11.03 18.19
C ASN A 371 -22.35 -10.68 17.80
N THR A 372 -21.46 -10.77 18.77
CA THR A 372 -20.09 -10.30 18.78
C THR A 372 -19.13 -11.08 17.86
N THR A 373 -19.63 -12.01 17.09
CA THR A 373 -18.81 -12.85 16.21
C THR A 373 -18.71 -12.34 14.77
N TYR A 374 -19.38 -11.24 14.44
CA TYR A 374 -19.31 -10.66 13.09
C TYR A 374 -18.21 -9.60 13.00
N CYS A 375 -17.45 -9.68 11.91
CA CYS A 375 -16.54 -8.61 11.52
C CYS A 375 -17.34 -7.40 10.99
N CYS A 376 -16.61 -6.32 10.73
CA CYS A 376 -17.00 -5.24 9.84
C CYS A 376 -18.12 -4.36 10.38
N MET A 377 -18.34 -4.32 11.69
CA MET A 377 -19.42 -3.55 12.30
C MET A 377 -18.98 -2.11 12.59
N TRP A 378 -19.35 -1.20 11.70
CA TRP A 378 -19.07 0.24 11.86
C TRP A 378 -20.09 0.99 12.73
N ASN A 379 -20.96 0.29 13.41
CA ASN A 379 -21.89 0.89 14.37
C ASN A 379 -21.42 0.78 15.82
N GLY A 380 -20.10 0.74 16.08
CA GLY A 380 -19.62 0.80 17.46
C GLY A 380 -18.25 0.20 17.74
N GLN A 381 -17.69 -0.64 16.90
CA GLN A 381 -16.33 -1.17 17.08
C GLN A 381 -15.28 -0.06 16.91
N SER A 382 -14.09 -0.27 17.46
CA SER A 382 -12.94 0.60 17.23
C SER A 382 -12.12 0.04 16.07
N TRP A 383 -11.90 0.85 15.05
CA TRP A 383 -11.22 0.45 13.82
C TRP A 383 -9.87 1.15 13.71
N PRO A 384 -8.75 0.45 13.53
CA PRO A 384 -7.46 1.08 13.26
C PRO A 384 -7.51 2.05 12.07
N PHE A 385 -8.27 1.72 11.03
CA PHE A 385 -8.52 2.58 9.87
C PHE A 385 -8.96 3.98 10.30
N SER A 386 -10.13 4.07 10.92
CA SER A 386 -10.71 5.36 11.33
C SER A 386 -9.98 5.99 12.49
N THR A 387 -9.44 5.19 13.42
CA THR A 387 -8.64 5.68 14.55
C THR A 387 -7.40 6.42 14.07
N SER A 388 -6.72 5.91 13.04
CA SER A 388 -5.54 6.59 12.49
C SER A 388 -5.88 7.94 11.86
N VAL A 389 -7.01 8.06 11.18
CA VAL A 389 -7.50 9.35 10.62
C VAL A 389 -7.96 10.32 11.72
N TYR A 390 -8.66 9.80 12.71
CA TYR A 390 -9.06 10.57 13.91
C TYR A 390 -7.86 11.17 14.62
N LEU A 391 -6.78 10.41 14.82
CA LEU A 391 -5.55 10.89 15.46
C LEU A 391 -4.87 12.01 14.64
N ILE A 392 -4.87 11.94 13.32
CA ILE A 392 -4.34 13.01 12.46
C ILE A 392 -5.14 14.30 12.69
N THR A 393 -6.47 14.19 12.77
CA THR A 393 -7.35 15.34 13.06
C THR A 393 -7.05 15.94 14.43
N LEU A 394 -6.93 15.12 15.48
CA LEU A 394 -6.59 15.58 16.83
C LEU A 394 -5.22 16.26 16.88
N ALA A 395 -4.23 15.68 16.22
CA ALA A 395 -2.89 16.23 16.18
C ALA A 395 -2.84 17.60 15.50
N ARG A 396 -3.57 17.76 14.39
CA ARG A 396 -3.71 19.03 13.71
C ARG A 396 -4.33 20.10 14.63
N ILE A 397 -5.45 19.80 15.25
CA ILE A 397 -6.15 20.72 16.16
C ILE A 397 -5.24 21.11 17.34
N ALA A 398 -4.51 20.16 17.91
CA ALA A 398 -3.59 20.39 19.02
C ALA A 398 -2.39 21.28 18.62
N ARG A 399 -1.81 21.05 17.44
CA ARG A 399 -0.69 21.87 16.91
C ARG A 399 -1.12 23.29 16.61
N GLU A 400 -2.25 23.47 15.97
CA GLU A 400 -2.78 24.77 15.61
C GLU A 400 -3.45 25.48 16.81
N LYS A 401 -3.53 24.80 17.97
CA LYS A 401 -4.12 25.32 19.23
C LYS A 401 -5.56 25.81 19.06
N LEU A 402 -6.34 25.12 18.25
CA LEU A 402 -7.73 25.46 17.95
C LEU A 402 -8.70 25.07 19.05
N SER A 403 -8.27 24.26 20.01
CA SER A 403 -9.08 23.73 21.11
C SER A 403 -8.36 23.86 22.45
N LYS A 404 -9.14 23.96 23.53
CA LYS A 404 -8.66 23.83 24.91
C LYS A 404 -8.81 22.41 25.45
N VAL A 405 -9.61 21.58 24.82
CA VAL A 405 -9.85 20.16 25.15
C VAL A 405 -8.84 19.30 24.41
N ILE A 406 -8.74 19.46 23.10
CA ILE A 406 -7.83 18.71 22.25
C ILE A 406 -6.44 19.34 22.34
N THR A 407 -5.70 18.88 23.35
CA THR A 407 -4.34 19.34 23.68
C THR A 407 -3.31 18.29 23.28
N PRO A 408 -1.99 18.60 23.26
CA PRO A 408 -0.95 17.58 23.07
C PRO A 408 -1.08 16.40 24.04
N SER A 409 -1.46 16.64 25.27
CA SER A 409 -1.68 15.56 26.26
C SER A 409 -2.88 14.70 25.93
N PHE A 410 -3.96 15.30 25.45
CA PHE A 410 -5.15 14.55 25.00
C PHE A 410 -4.83 13.71 23.77
N PHE A 411 -4.17 14.29 22.77
CA PHE A 411 -3.70 13.55 21.61
C PHE A 411 -2.86 12.33 21.99
N TYR A 412 -1.87 12.52 22.87
CA TYR A 412 -1.02 11.42 23.32
C TYR A 412 -1.79 10.35 24.08
N GLN A 413 -2.79 10.75 24.88
CA GLN A 413 -3.66 9.80 25.56
C GLN A 413 -4.42 8.91 24.56
N GLU A 414 -5.00 9.48 23.53
CA GLU A 414 -5.71 8.73 22.50
C GLU A 414 -4.75 7.88 21.65
N PHE A 415 -3.57 8.40 21.33
CA PHE A 415 -2.54 7.64 20.63
C PHE A 415 -2.02 6.45 21.48
N SER A 416 -1.88 6.62 22.79
CA SER A 416 -1.52 5.52 23.68
C SER A 416 -2.62 4.44 23.77
N LYS A 417 -3.89 4.81 23.64
CA LYS A 417 -4.99 3.84 23.52
C LYS A 417 -4.86 3.05 22.22
N TYR A 418 -4.63 3.75 21.11
CA TYR A 418 -4.40 3.09 19.81
C TYR A 418 -3.20 2.16 19.86
N THR A 419 -2.11 2.56 20.52
CA THR A 419 -0.94 1.70 20.73
C THR A 419 -1.34 0.42 21.49
N ARG A 420 -2.12 0.51 22.57
CA ARG A 420 -2.57 -0.65 23.35
C ARG A 420 -3.46 -1.60 22.57
N THR A 421 -4.26 -1.10 21.61
CA THR A 421 -5.05 -1.99 20.75
C THR A 421 -4.19 -2.85 19.82
N ASN A 422 -2.93 -2.47 19.56
CA ASN A 422 -2.02 -3.27 18.74
C ASN A 422 -1.36 -4.41 19.53
N TYR A 423 -2.14 -5.12 20.34
CA TYR A 423 -1.72 -6.31 21.08
C TYR A 423 -2.79 -7.41 21.07
N LYS A 424 -2.35 -8.66 21.18
CA LYS A 424 -3.18 -9.82 21.41
C LYS A 424 -2.40 -10.76 22.33
N ASP A 425 -2.98 -11.13 23.46
CA ASP A 425 -2.34 -12.01 24.45
C ASP A 425 -0.95 -11.53 24.90
N GLY A 426 -0.75 -10.20 24.95
CA GLY A 426 0.52 -9.58 25.36
C GLY A 426 1.59 -9.54 24.28
N VAL A 427 1.27 -9.91 23.02
CA VAL A 427 2.17 -9.87 21.87
C VAL A 427 1.66 -8.80 20.89
N PRO A 428 2.54 -8.01 20.25
CA PRO A 428 2.12 -7.05 19.23
C PRO A 428 1.34 -7.71 18.09
N TYR A 429 0.18 -7.13 17.79
CA TYR A 429 -0.78 -7.68 16.86
C TYR A 429 -1.73 -6.60 16.34
N THR A 430 -2.21 -6.75 15.12
CA THR A 430 -3.29 -5.92 14.58
C THR A 430 -4.22 -6.76 13.73
N ALA A 431 -5.50 -6.48 13.81
CA ALA A 431 -6.52 -7.07 12.97
C ALA A 431 -7.46 -5.98 12.45
N GLU A 432 -8.61 -6.36 11.94
CA GLU A 432 -9.52 -5.47 11.24
C GLU A 432 -10.20 -4.47 12.19
N SER A 433 -10.80 -4.96 13.28
CA SER A 433 -11.48 -4.14 14.27
C SER A 433 -11.34 -4.69 15.67
N HIS A 434 -11.44 -3.82 16.67
CA HIS A 434 -11.28 -4.13 18.09
C HIS A 434 -12.55 -3.79 18.87
N TYR A 435 -12.87 -4.56 19.90
CA TYR A 435 -13.94 -4.17 20.80
C TYR A 435 -13.51 -2.94 21.61
N PRO A 436 -14.36 -1.91 21.72
CA PRO A 436 -13.96 -0.66 22.35
C PRO A 436 -13.83 -0.75 23.88
N THR A 437 -14.52 -1.71 24.52
CA THR A 437 -14.60 -1.84 25.98
C THR A 437 -14.00 -3.12 26.54
N ILE A 438 -13.53 -4.01 25.68
CA ILE A 438 -12.92 -5.29 26.02
C ILE A 438 -11.62 -5.42 25.24
N ASP A 439 -10.54 -5.86 25.87
CA ASP A 439 -9.26 -6.09 25.19
C ASP A 439 -9.33 -7.37 24.33
N MET A 440 -9.96 -7.24 23.17
CA MET A 440 -10.16 -8.32 22.24
C MET A 440 -10.41 -7.80 20.81
N TRP A 441 -9.79 -8.42 19.84
CA TRP A 441 -10.05 -8.17 18.44
C TRP A 441 -11.39 -8.79 17.99
N SER A 442 -12.14 -8.07 17.17
CA SER A 442 -13.39 -8.52 16.57
C SER A 442 -13.13 -9.01 15.15
N GLY A 443 -13.85 -10.07 14.74
CA GLY A 443 -13.69 -10.63 13.40
C GLY A 443 -12.32 -11.28 13.14
N ASP A 444 -11.49 -11.39 14.17
CA ASP A 444 -10.18 -12.00 14.13
C ASP A 444 -10.29 -13.51 13.97
N SER A 445 -10.26 -13.97 12.76
CA SER A 445 -10.22 -15.40 12.42
C SER A 445 -8.90 -15.74 11.74
N THR A 446 -8.38 -16.92 12.04
CA THR A 446 -7.21 -17.47 11.36
C THR A 446 -7.40 -17.46 9.85
N ASN A 447 -6.39 -17.02 9.13
CA ASN A 447 -6.39 -16.86 7.67
C ASN A 447 -7.35 -15.80 7.13
N HIS A 448 -7.66 -14.74 7.87
CA HIS A 448 -8.49 -13.65 7.40
C HIS A 448 -7.82 -12.29 7.69
N SER A 449 -7.90 -11.76 8.91
CA SER A 449 -7.51 -10.39 9.23
C SER A 449 -6.31 -10.26 10.15
N GLU A 450 -5.52 -11.31 10.35
CA GLU A 450 -4.30 -11.23 11.12
C GLU A 450 -3.27 -10.31 10.48
N HIS A 451 -2.65 -9.48 11.30
CA HIS A 451 -1.64 -8.50 10.88
C HIS A 451 -2.12 -7.53 9.79
N TYR A 452 -3.37 -7.17 9.84
CA TYR A 452 -4.11 -6.41 8.86
C TYR A 452 -3.48 -5.03 8.54
N PHE A 453 -3.44 -4.65 7.25
CA PHE A 453 -2.75 -3.43 6.84
C PHE A 453 -3.66 -2.43 6.13
N HIS A 454 -4.50 -1.73 6.89
CA HIS A 454 -5.42 -0.70 6.41
C HIS A 454 -5.36 0.60 7.23
N SER A 455 -4.26 0.84 7.96
CA SER A 455 -4.17 1.96 8.90
C SER A 455 -2.76 2.48 9.01
N THR A 456 -2.61 3.75 9.43
CA THR A 456 -1.31 4.37 9.66
C THR A 456 -0.91 4.29 11.13
N TYR A 457 0.35 3.94 11.39
CA TYR A 457 0.97 4.00 12.70
C TYR A 457 2.31 4.74 12.66
N LEU A 458 3.21 4.34 11.76
CA LEU A 458 4.50 5.02 11.56
C LEU A 458 4.30 6.49 11.25
N ASP A 459 3.36 6.77 10.36
CA ASP A 459 3.04 8.15 10.01
C ASP A 459 2.53 8.94 11.22
N ASN A 460 1.66 8.36 12.04
CA ASN A 460 1.21 8.98 13.29
C ASN A 460 2.38 9.21 14.28
N VAL A 461 3.37 8.32 14.30
CA VAL A 461 4.60 8.53 15.08
C VAL A 461 5.39 9.72 14.55
N PHE A 462 5.72 9.75 13.26
CA PHE A 462 6.60 10.77 12.70
C PHE A 462 5.90 12.12 12.53
N THR A 463 4.74 12.14 11.89
CA THR A 463 4.04 13.41 11.58
C THR A 463 3.29 13.95 12.78
N ASN A 464 2.65 13.10 13.57
CA ASN A 464 1.77 13.59 14.62
C ASN A 464 2.47 13.66 15.97
N LEU A 465 3.12 12.61 16.43
CA LEU A 465 3.77 12.62 17.75
C LEU A 465 5.09 13.41 17.72
N PHE A 466 6.04 13.04 16.85
CA PHE A 466 7.30 13.77 16.72
C PHE A 466 7.11 15.13 16.01
N GLY A 467 6.04 15.27 15.22
CA GLY A 467 5.62 16.56 14.68
C GLY A 467 6.37 16.99 13.44
N ILE A 468 6.92 16.06 12.67
CA ILE A 468 7.50 16.37 11.36
C ILE A 468 6.34 16.74 10.42
N VAL A 469 6.38 17.94 9.85
CA VAL A 469 5.38 18.45 8.92
C VAL A 469 5.99 18.50 7.53
N PRO A 470 5.79 17.47 6.70
CA PRO A 470 6.35 17.46 5.36
C PRO A 470 5.69 18.52 4.46
N ASP A 471 6.51 19.18 3.66
CA ASP A 471 6.06 20.11 2.62
C ASP A 471 7.00 20.03 1.39
N PHE A 472 6.75 20.86 0.38
CA PHE A 472 7.62 20.96 -0.80
C PHE A 472 8.76 21.96 -0.66
N GLY A 473 8.85 22.64 0.49
CA GLY A 473 9.84 23.67 0.75
C GLY A 473 11.21 23.12 1.16
N ASP A 474 12.18 24.02 1.21
CA ASP A 474 13.55 23.72 1.66
C ASP A 474 13.69 23.72 3.19
N ASN A 475 12.59 23.83 3.92
CA ASN A 475 12.62 23.91 5.37
C ASN A 475 12.18 22.58 6.00
N LEU A 476 12.86 22.22 7.08
CA LEU A 476 12.36 21.24 8.02
C LEU A 476 11.45 21.94 9.03
N VAL A 477 10.19 21.56 9.06
CA VAL A 477 9.23 22.02 10.07
C VAL A 477 8.98 20.90 11.07
N LEU A 478 9.24 21.18 12.34
CA LEU A 478 9.01 20.23 13.44
C LEU A 478 8.10 20.87 14.49
N GLN A 479 6.97 20.25 14.78
CA GLN A 479 5.98 20.71 15.76
C GLN A 479 5.58 19.55 16.69
N PRO A 480 6.45 19.16 17.65
CA PRO A 480 6.28 17.96 18.45
C PRO A 480 5.08 18.07 19.39
N LEU A 481 4.34 16.97 19.48
CA LEU A 481 3.29 16.75 20.49
C LEU A 481 3.75 15.79 21.59
N ILE A 482 5.04 15.77 21.85
CA ILE A 482 5.70 14.89 22.81
C ILE A 482 5.24 15.20 24.24
N PRO A 483 4.94 14.18 25.06
CA PRO A 483 4.62 14.38 26.48
C PRO A 483 5.73 15.12 27.23
N ALA A 484 5.35 16.07 28.08
CA ALA A 484 6.29 16.91 28.82
C ALA A 484 7.21 16.13 29.79
N ASN A 485 6.82 14.92 30.17
CA ASN A 485 7.61 14.03 31.02
C ASN A 485 8.64 13.20 30.26
N TRP A 486 8.65 13.21 28.90
CA TRP A 486 9.67 12.52 28.16
C TRP A 486 11.00 13.28 28.26
N SER A 487 11.99 12.65 28.87
CA SER A 487 13.34 13.20 29.02
C SER A 487 14.24 12.92 27.82
N TYR A 488 13.89 11.94 26.98
CA TYR A 488 14.66 11.59 25.79
C TYR A 488 13.78 11.01 24.69
N PHE A 489 14.23 11.10 23.46
CA PHE A 489 13.87 10.26 22.31
C PHE A 489 14.91 10.40 21.21
N ALA A 490 14.99 9.40 20.35
CA ALA A 490 15.77 9.49 19.13
C ALA A 490 14.95 8.98 17.94
N ILE A 491 15.24 9.58 16.77
CA ILE A 491 14.86 9.05 15.46
C ILE A 491 16.15 9.01 14.64
N GLU A 492 16.49 7.87 14.07
CA GLU A 492 17.67 7.75 13.22
C GLU A 492 17.30 7.32 11.79
N ASN A 493 18.00 7.90 10.83
CA ASN A 493 17.94 7.51 9.43
C ASN A 493 16.56 7.66 8.78
N LEU A 494 15.84 8.72 9.17
CA LEU A 494 14.56 9.07 8.54
C LEU A 494 14.82 9.64 7.14
N PRO A 495 14.29 9.04 6.07
CA PRO A 495 14.41 9.62 4.74
C PRO A 495 13.57 10.89 4.62
N TYR A 496 14.17 11.96 4.19
CA TYR A 496 13.49 13.23 3.98
C TYR A 496 14.22 14.05 2.92
N HIS A 497 13.53 14.42 1.84
CA HIS A 497 14.08 15.26 0.75
C HIS A 497 15.47 14.81 0.25
N GLY A 498 15.66 13.49 0.05
CA GLY A 498 16.91 12.93 -0.45
C GLY A 498 18.06 12.88 0.55
N SER A 499 17.79 13.13 1.82
CA SER A 499 18.76 13.00 2.92
C SER A 499 18.23 12.05 3.99
N LEU A 500 19.14 11.59 4.85
CA LEU A 500 18.78 10.87 6.07
C LEU A 500 18.87 11.82 7.24
N LEU A 501 17.72 12.12 7.85
CA LEU A 501 17.65 12.94 9.04
C LEU A 501 17.72 12.08 10.30
N SER A 502 18.39 12.58 11.33
CA SER A 502 18.35 12.02 12.67
C SER A 502 18.06 13.09 13.69
N PHE A 503 17.20 12.79 14.63
CA PHE A 503 16.75 13.68 15.68
C PHE A 503 17.11 13.06 17.02
N LEU A 504 17.73 13.84 17.88
CA LEU A 504 18.14 13.42 19.21
C LEU A 504 17.66 14.44 20.23
N TRP A 505 16.71 14.05 21.06
CA TRP A 505 16.30 14.80 22.23
C TRP A 505 16.87 14.12 23.49
N ASP A 506 17.70 14.85 24.24
CA ASP A 506 18.19 14.42 25.53
C ASP A 506 18.16 15.63 26.47
N LYS A 507 17.14 15.66 27.34
CA LYS A 507 16.79 16.83 28.12
C LYS A 507 17.96 17.38 28.96
N ASP A 508 18.77 16.51 29.53
CA ASP A 508 19.90 16.87 30.39
C ASP A 508 21.26 16.32 29.89
N GLY A 509 21.27 15.63 28.75
CA GLY A 509 22.47 15.05 28.15
C GLY A 509 22.95 13.75 28.82
N SER A 510 22.16 13.16 29.70
CA SER A 510 22.58 11.99 30.48
C SER A 510 22.22 10.64 29.83
N HIS A 511 21.23 10.63 28.93
CA HIS A 511 20.66 9.37 28.41
C HIS A 511 21.53 8.75 27.32
N TYR A 512 21.87 9.52 26.28
CA TYR A 512 22.65 8.99 25.15
C TYR A 512 24.18 9.08 25.38
N GLY A 513 24.60 9.77 26.41
CA GLY A 513 26.01 9.87 26.81
C GLY A 513 26.94 10.49 25.77
N GLY A 514 28.23 10.29 25.96
CA GLY A 514 29.26 10.74 25.01
C GLY A 514 29.40 12.27 24.92
N ASN A 515 29.55 12.79 23.72
CA ASN A 515 29.71 14.22 23.42
C ASN A 515 28.38 14.92 23.05
N HIS A 516 27.23 14.33 23.36
CA HIS A 516 25.94 14.92 23.04
C HIS A 516 25.61 16.02 24.06
N SER A 517 25.29 17.19 23.55
CA SER A 517 24.84 18.30 24.40
C SER A 517 23.36 18.09 24.79
N ALA A 518 23.03 18.49 26.02
CA ALA A 518 21.63 18.52 26.44
C ALA A 518 20.77 19.36 25.49
N GLY A 519 19.61 18.84 25.13
CA GLY A 519 18.68 19.49 24.21
C GLY A 519 18.30 18.66 22.99
N LEU A 520 17.71 19.33 22.01
CA LEU A 520 17.35 18.75 20.70
C LEU A 520 18.47 19.01 19.69
N SER A 521 19.05 17.97 19.17
CA SER A 521 20.02 18.00 18.07
C SER A 521 19.44 17.35 16.82
N ILE A 522 19.62 17.98 15.66
CA ILE A 522 19.15 17.45 14.37
C ILE A 522 20.33 17.32 13.43
N TYR A 523 20.42 16.15 12.81
CA TYR A 523 21.51 15.78 11.91
C TYR A 523 20.95 15.52 10.51
N SER A 524 21.75 15.89 9.50
CA SER A 524 21.54 15.46 8.11
C SER A 524 22.77 14.69 7.66
N ASN A 525 22.59 13.44 7.23
CA ASN A 525 23.68 12.56 6.80
C ASN A 525 24.87 12.59 7.80
N SER A 526 24.60 12.38 9.07
CA SER A 526 25.57 12.38 10.19
C SER A 526 26.18 13.73 10.58
N THR A 527 25.79 14.81 9.92
CA THR A 527 26.28 16.17 10.27
C THR A 527 25.17 16.93 11.00
N MET A 528 25.48 17.40 12.22
CA MET A 528 24.56 18.22 12.99
C MET A 528 24.42 19.60 12.30
N PHE A 529 23.17 19.98 12.02
CA PHE A 529 22.89 21.30 11.43
C PHE A 529 21.96 22.17 12.28
N HIS A 530 21.30 21.59 13.29
CA HIS A 530 20.50 22.35 14.24
C HIS A 530 20.69 21.80 15.66
N HIS A 531 20.72 22.71 16.62
CA HIS A 531 20.70 22.40 18.06
C HIS A 531 19.94 23.47 18.84
N GLN A 532 19.15 23.06 19.80
CA GLN A 532 18.46 23.91 20.76
C GLN A 532 18.30 23.23 22.11
N THR A 533 18.27 24.00 23.20
CA THR A 533 18.24 23.47 24.57
C THR A 533 16.86 23.05 25.05
N THR A 534 15.81 23.36 24.32
CA THR A 534 14.42 23.05 24.66
C THR A 534 13.72 22.27 23.56
N LEU A 535 12.75 21.43 23.93
CA LEU A 535 11.88 20.78 22.95
C LEU A 535 10.76 21.75 22.54
N SER A 536 11.06 22.66 21.65
CA SER A 536 10.13 23.64 21.07
C SER A 536 10.06 23.47 19.55
N PRO A 537 9.04 24.02 18.87
CA PRO A 537 8.95 23.95 17.43
C PRO A 537 10.22 24.42 16.73
N VAL A 538 10.57 23.72 15.65
CA VAL A 538 11.72 24.03 14.79
C VAL A 538 11.21 24.40 13.39
N ASN A 539 11.82 25.41 12.79
CA ASN A 539 11.66 25.73 11.37
C ASN A 539 13.06 26.11 10.85
N CYS A 540 13.71 25.20 10.15
CA CYS A 540 15.08 25.33 9.69
C CYS A 540 15.22 25.01 8.22
N THR A 541 16.03 25.76 7.50
CA THR A 541 16.42 25.41 6.13
C THR A 541 17.31 24.17 6.15
N LEU A 542 16.95 23.21 5.35
CA LEU A 542 17.73 21.99 5.16
C LEU A 542 19.10 22.32 4.54
N PRO A 543 20.18 21.63 4.95
CA PRO A 543 21.54 21.96 4.51
C PRO A 543 21.86 21.51 3.06
N PHE A 544 20.87 21.23 2.25
CA PHE A 544 21.04 20.82 0.86
C PHE A 544 20.10 21.64 -0.04
N ASN A 545 20.56 21.95 -1.26
CA ASN A 545 19.77 22.71 -2.22
C ASN A 545 18.71 21.80 -2.84
N THR A 546 17.46 21.97 -2.45
CA THR A 546 16.31 21.52 -3.23
C THR A 546 16.04 22.52 -4.35
N THR A 547 15.65 22.04 -5.51
CA THR A 547 15.56 22.84 -6.72
C THR A 547 14.42 23.87 -6.68
N SER A 548 14.57 24.93 -7.44
CA SER A 548 13.77 26.16 -7.56
C SER A 548 12.23 26.02 -7.73
N ALA A 549 11.68 24.83 -7.88
CA ALA A 549 10.23 24.61 -7.92
C ALA A 549 9.55 24.86 -6.56
N ALA A 550 10.28 24.69 -5.46
CA ALA A 550 9.79 24.95 -4.11
C ALA A 550 9.51 26.43 -3.82
N GLN A 551 10.16 27.34 -4.49
CA GLN A 551 9.99 28.79 -4.28
C GLN A 551 8.60 29.31 -4.72
N THR A 552 7.91 28.60 -5.58
CA THR A 552 6.57 29.02 -6.06
C THR A 552 5.47 28.72 -5.04
N LEU A 553 5.66 27.74 -4.18
CA LEU A 553 4.69 27.32 -3.15
C LEU A 553 4.83 28.08 -1.83
N ALA A 554 6.02 28.57 -1.51
CA ALA A 554 6.28 29.37 -0.30
C ALA A 554 5.47 30.67 -0.20
N ASN A 555 4.77 31.05 -1.27
CA ASN A 555 3.94 32.23 -1.33
C ASN A 555 2.44 31.98 -1.02
N GLN A 556 2.06 30.79 -0.53
CA GLN A 556 0.68 30.52 -0.15
C GLN A 556 0.37 31.07 1.26
N PRO A 557 -0.77 31.77 1.46
CA PRO A 557 -1.06 32.50 2.71
C PRO A 557 -1.12 31.63 3.97
N GLU A 558 -1.45 30.36 3.82
CA GLU A 558 -1.59 29.39 4.94
C GLU A 558 -0.23 29.04 5.59
N TRP A 559 0.86 29.16 4.86
CA TRP A 559 2.22 28.80 5.30
C TRP A 559 3.04 29.98 5.79
N GLN A 560 2.65 31.23 5.45
CA GLN A 560 3.42 32.44 5.79
C GLN A 560 3.56 32.69 7.30
N ASN A 561 2.60 32.23 8.09
CA ASN A 561 2.66 32.37 9.55
C ASN A 561 3.61 31.37 10.21
N ILE A 562 3.93 30.26 9.55
CA ILE A 562 4.83 29.22 10.06
C ILE A 562 6.27 29.55 9.66
N LEU A 563 6.49 30.17 8.51
CA LEU A 563 7.81 30.48 7.95
C LEU A 563 8.52 31.67 8.61
N ALA A 564 7.88 32.39 9.52
CA ALA A 564 8.40 33.67 10.05
C ALA A 564 9.36 33.57 11.25
N ASN A 565 9.89 32.40 11.61
CA ASN A 565 10.78 32.28 12.77
C ASN A 565 12.27 32.33 12.37
N PRO A 566 13.02 33.40 12.75
CA PRO A 566 14.39 33.62 12.24
C PRO A 566 15.52 32.87 12.99
N ASN A 567 15.19 31.90 13.85
CA ASN A 567 16.16 31.35 14.81
C ASN A 567 16.99 30.15 14.35
N CYS A 568 16.82 29.69 13.10
CA CYS A 568 17.65 28.63 12.55
C CYS A 568 18.87 29.17 11.82
N LYS A 569 20.00 29.20 12.48
CA LYS A 569 21.30 29.42 11.83
C LYS A 569 22.04 28.09 11.75
N PRO A 570 22.55 27.69 10.58
CA PRO A 570 23.45 26.56 10.52
C PRO A 570 24.66 26.89 11.42
N THR A 571 24.85 26.09 12.44
CA THR A 571 26.11 26.15 13.23
C THR A 571 27.00 25.03 12.68
N PRO A 572 27.98 25.33 11.85
CA PRO A 572 28.95 24.32 11.47
C PRO A 572 29.84 24.09 12.68
N SER A 573 29.57 23.10 13.45
CA SER A 573 30.52 22.56 14.41
C SER A 573 30.72 21.09 14.08
N PRO A 574 31.90 20.69 13.61
CA PRO A 574 32.19 19.30 13.44
C PRO A 574 32.14 18.65 14.81
N LEU A 575 31.26 17.64 14.99
CA LEU A 575 31.38 16.73 16.10
C LEU A 575 32.77 16.06 16.00
N SER A 576 33.55 16.20 17.00
CA SER A 576 34.88 15.60 17.04
C SER A 576 34.90 14.60 18.22
N PRO A 577 35.14 13.32 17.98
CA PRO A 577 35.42 12.67 16.71
C PRO A 577 34.15 12.40 15.90
N PRO A 578 34.23 12.19 14.56
CA PRO A 578 33.08 11.78 13.76
C PRO A 578 32.53 10.48 14.33
N LEU A 579 31.19 10.41 14.41
CA LEU A 579 30.50 9.17 14.79
C LEU A 579 30.97 8.04 13.87
N PRO A 580 31.20 6.82 14.40
CA PRO A 580 31.58 5.71 13.56
C PRO A 580 30.53 5.50 12.48
N THR A 581 30.97 5.47 11.25
CA THR A 581 30.12 5.19 10.09
C THR A 581 30.04 3.69 9.90
N LEU A 582 28.86 3.13 10.01
CA LEU A 582 28.61 1.73 9.66
C LEU A 582 28.46 1.64 8.14
N GLN A 583 29.38 0.94 7.49
CA GLN A 583 29.22 0.60 6.08
C GLN A 583 28.40 -0.66 5.95
N LEU A 584 27.14 -0.52 5.53
CA LEU A 584 26.28 -1.64 5.16
C LEU A 584 26.48 -1.91 3.66
N THR A 585 26.85 -3.11 3.29
CA THR A 585 26.89 -3.50 1.88
C THR A 585 25.47 -3.86 1.43
N PRO A 586 24.90 -3.24 0.39
CA PRO A 586 23.60 -3.63 -0.10
C PRO A 586 23.66 -5.11 -0.54
N THR A 587 22.91 -5.95 0.15
CA THR A 587 22.86 -7.38 -0.14
C THR A 587 21.58 -7.78 -0.85
N HIS A 588 20.71 -6.82 -1.22
CA HIS A 588 19.55 -7.15 -2.01
C HIS A 588 19.98 -7.54 -3.41
N PRO A 589 19.79 -8.80 -3.79
CA PRO A 589 19.85 -9.14 -5.20
C PRO A 589 18.80 -8.26 -5.91
N PRO A 590 19.03 -7.88 -7.18
CA PRO A 590 17.99 -7.28 -7.98
C PRO A 590 16.73 -8.14 -7.82
N ALA A 591 15.56 -7.50 -7.71
CA ALA A 591 14.31 -8.21 -7.60
C ALA A 591 14.29 -9.36 -8.61
N PRO A 592 13.95 -10.57 -8.19
CA PRO A 592 13.99 -11.71 -9.10
C PRO A 592 13.14 -11.40 -10.32
N TYR A 593 13.62 -11.75 -11.51
CA TYR A 593 12.77 -11.78 -12.68
C TYR A 593 11.73 -12.86 -12.47
N ASN A 594 10.72 -12.53 -11.68
CA ASN A 594 9.63 -13.44 -11.42
C ASN A 594 8.84 -13.58 -12.72
N LEU A 595 8.37 -14.77 -12.94
CA LEU A 595 7.35 -14.99 -13.95
C LEU A 595 6.20 -14.03 -13.66
N PRO A 596 5.68 -13.30 -14.66
CA PRO A 596 4.57 -12.41 -14.46
C PRO A 596 3.46 -13.14 -13.73
N ASN A 597 2.97 -12.60 -12.63
CA ASN A 597 1.95 -13.26 -11.79
C ASN A 597 2.27 -14.73 -11.49
N ILE A 598 3.34 -14.96 -10.77
CA ILE A 598 3.72 -16.31 -10.32
C ILE A 598 2.53 -17.09 -9.75
N SER A 599 1.66 -16.43 -8.96
CA SER A 599 0.41 -17.03 -8.48
C SER A 599 -0.59 -17.44 -9.57
N ALA A 600 -0.46 -16.89 -10.77
CA ALA A 600 -1.31 -17.17 -11.91
C ALA A 600 -0.64 -18.03 -13.00
N ASP A 601 0.69 -18.02 -13.06
CA ASP A 601 1.46 -18.72 -14.09
C ASP A 601 1.75 -20.17 -13.78
N TYR A 602 1.65 -20.56 -12.52
CA TYR A 602 1.91 -21.94 -12.15
C TYR A 602 0.98 -22.43 -11.06
N THR A 603 0.77 -23.75 -11.07
CA THR A 603 0.02 -24.46 -10.03
C THR A 603 1.01 -25.23 -9.17
N LEU A 604 0.95 -25.03 -7.87
CA LEU A 604 1.68 -25.83 -6.91
C LEU A 604 0.85 -27.06 -6.53
N SER A 605 1.49 -28.22 -6.57
CA SER A 605 0.91 -29.47 -6.12
C SER A 605 1.88 -30.14 -5.15
N LEU A 606 1.39 -30.49 -3.98
CA LEU A 606 2.16 -31.09 -2.91
C LEU A 606 1.91 -32.58 -2.83
N ASN A 607 2.98 -33.36 -2.76
CA ASN A 607 2.87 -34.80 -2.63
C ASN A 607 2.80 -35.18 -1.15
N GLY A 608 1.70 -35.79 -0.76
CA GLY A 608 1.45 -36.17 0.63
C GLY A 608 1.04 -35.01 1.53
N ASP A 609 0.63 -33.91 0.93
CA ASP A 609 0.16 -32.73 1.67
C ASP A 609 -1.15 -33.02 2.39
N ILE A 610 -1.16 -32.75 3.67
CA ILE A 610 -2.34 -32.87 4.54
C ILE A 610 -3.18 -31.60 4.47
N ALA A 611 -2.57 -30.50 4.05
CA ALA A 611 -3.18 -29.19 3.94
C ALA A 611 -2.86 -28.53 2.59
N PRO A 612 -3.44 -29.04 1.48
CA PRO A 612 -3.15 -28.52 0.13
C PRO A 612 -3.48 -27.04 -0.03
N TYR A 613 -4.34 -26.48 0.80
CA TYR A 613 -4.61 -25.06 0.86
C TYR A 613 -3.41 -24.21 1.27
N GLN A 614 -2.36 -24.79 1.88
CA GLN A 614 -1.15 -24.06 2.24
C GLN A 614 -0.20 -23.80 1.05
N ALA A 615 -0.47 -24.40 -0.10
CA ALA A 615 0.38 -24.22 -1.29
C ALA A 615 0.47 -22.75 -1.74
N PHE A 616 -0.54 -21.93 -1.48
CA PHE A 616 -0.51 -20.50 -1.78
C PHE A 616 0.61 -19.75 -1.04
N LYS A 617 1.04 -20.23 0.13
CA LYS A 617 2.14 -19.67 0.91
C LYS A 617 3.51 -19.81 0.22
N LEU A 618 3.59 -20.59 -0.84
CA LEU A 618 4.83 -20.81 -1.59
C LEU A 618 5.00 -19.84 -2.75
N ASN A 619 4.01 -19.01 -3.03
CA ASN A 619 4.01 -18.10 -4.18
C ASN A 619 3.23 -16.82 -3.93
N ASP A 620 3.15 -16.39 -2.70
CA ASP A 620 2.44 -15.17 -2.30
C ASP A 620 3.35 -13.92 -2.32
N GLY A 621 4.62 -14.09 -2.66
CA GLY A 621 5.59 -13.01 -2.74
C GLY A 621 6.18 -12.61 -1.38
N LEU A 622 5.89 -13.36 -0.31
CA LEU A 622 6.35 -13.05 1.04
C LEU A 622 7.61 -13.84 1.39
N LEU A 623 8.72 -13.15 1.56
CA LEU A 623 9.91 -13.74 2.19
C LEU A 623 9.72 -13.67 3.70
N TRP A 624 9.33 -14.80 4.29
CA TRP A 624 8.99 -14.86 5.71
C TRP A 624 9.83 -15.89 6.44
N TYR A 625 10.46 -15.50 7.55
CA TYR A 625 11.39 -16.33 8.29
C TYR A 625 11.06 -16.39 9.78
N ASP A 626 9.78 -16.21 10.12
CA ASP A 626 9.28 -16.36 11.48
C ASP A 626 8.22 -17.46 11.55
N THR A 627 8.13 -18.09 12.71
CA THR A 627 7.11 -19.12 12.97
C THR A 627 5.77 -18.52 13.37
N THR A 628 5.72 -17.23 13.64
CA THR A 628 4.50 -16.52 14.05
C THR A 628 4.37 -15.21 13.29
N PRO A 629 3.31 -15.03 12.50
CA PRO A 629 2.36 -16.04 12.05
C PRO A 629 3.00 -17.07 11.13
N ASP A 630 2.34 -18.19 10.89
CA ASP A 630 2.83 -19.30 10.07
C ASP A 630 2.70 -19.02 8.56
N ASN A 631 3.36 -18.00 8.05
CA ASN A 631 3.39 -17.64 6.62
C ASN A 631 4.34 -18.51 5.81
N PHE A 632 4.31 -19.80 6.03
CA PHE A 632 5.17 -20.77 5.36
C PHE A 632 4.43 -22.10 5.16
N TRP A 633 4.84 -22.82 4.14
CA TRP A 633 4.48 -24.21 3.98
C TRP A 633 5.47 -25.09 4.75
N THR A 634 4.98 -26.15 5.36
CA THR A 634 5.82 -27.18 6.01
C THR A 634 5.25 -28.57 5.79
N ASN A 635 6.13 -29.56 5.74
CA ASN A 635 5.76 -30.96 5.73
C ASN A 635 5.66 -31.56 7.15
N ASN A 636 5.56 -30.76 8.18
CA ASN A 636 5.62 -31.13 9.61
C ASN A 636 4.72 -32.32 10.02
N GLN A 637 3.69 -32.59 9.28
CA GLN A 637 2.79 -33.74 9.55
C GLN A 637 3.09 -34.94 8.67
N SER A 638 4.01 -34.82 7.73
CA SER A 638 4.44 -35.92 6.89
C SER A 638 5.51 -36.75 7.63
N ARG A 639 5.32 -38.06 7.72
CA ARG A 639 6.36 -38.99 8.16
C ARG A 639 7.30 -39.42 7.04
N ILE A 640 7.17 -38.81 5.89
CA ILE A 640 7.95 -39.07 4.69
C ILE A 640 9.21 -38.23 4.78
N PRO A 641 10.39 -38.81 4.61
CA PRO A 641 11.67 -38.10 4.75
C PRO A 641 12.02 -37.20 3.57
N TYR A 642 11.10 -36.96 2.67
CA TYR A 642 11.22 -36.02 1.54
C TYR A 642 9.87 -35.44 1.18
N SER A 643 9.92 -34.24 0.62
CA SER A 643 8.74 -33.51 0.12
C SER A 643 8.92 -33.18 -1.34
N THR A 644 7.84 -33.18 -2.08
CA THR A 644 7.84 -32.86 -3.50
C THR A 644 6.91 -31.69 -3.78
N LEU A 645 7.46 -30.61 -4.29
CA LEU A 645 6.73 -29.47 -4.82
C LEU A 645 6.68 -29.62 -6.35
N LYS A 646 5.49 -29.57 -6.93
CA LYS A 646 5.28 -29.62 -8.39
C LYS A 646 4.79 -28.26 -8.85
N ILE A 647 5.51 -27.68 -9.80
CA ILE A 647 5.24 -26.37 -10.33
C ILE A 647 4.88 -26.53 -11.80
N THR A 648 3.70 -26.08 -12.18
CA THR A 648 3.25 -26.11 -13.58
C THR A 648 3.12 -24.69 -14.08
N LEU A 649 3.87 -24.36 -15.12
CA LEU A 649 3.77 -23.06 -15.79
C LEU A 649 2.67 -23.12 -16.85
N SER A 650 2.08 -21.97 -17.15
CA SER A 650 1.04 -21.87 -18.19
C SER A 650 1.54 -22.28 -19.58
N ARG A 651 2.83 -22.11 -19.83
CA ARG A 651 3.52 -22.52 -21.06
C ARG A 651 5.01 -22.81 -20.79
N PRO A 652 5.71 -23.46 -21.73
CA PRO A 652 7.15 -23.62 -21.64
C PRO A 652 7.87 -22.27 -21.52
N ARG A 653 8.83 -22.20 -20.61
CA ARG A 653 9.70 -21.03 -20.36
C ARG A 653 11.15 -21.45 -20.30
N ASN A 654 12.04 -20.58 -20.74
CA ASN A 654 13.47 -20.75 -20.49
C ASN A 654 13.75 -20.41 -19.02
N THR A 655 13.98 -21.41 -18.21
CA THR A 655 14.28 -21.27 -16.78
C THR A 655 15.74 -21.58 -16.49
N SER A 656 16.35 -20.86 -15.54
CA SER A 656 17.78 -20.99 -15.21
C SER A 656 18.03 -21.42 -13.77
N SER A 657 17.09 -21.17 -12.89
CA SER A 657 17.23 -21.49 -11.46
C SER A 657 15.90 -21.45 -10.73
N VAL A 658 15.92 -22.02 -9.53
CA VAL A 658 14.84 -21.86 -8.55
C VAL A 658 15.42 -21.26 -7.28
N SER A 659 14.66 -20.41 -6.61
CA SER A 659 14.99 -19.90 -5.28
C SER A 659 13.94 -20.33 -4.28
N LEU A 660 14.36 -20.70 -3.07
CA LEU A 660 13.52 -21.11 -1.98
C LEU A 660 13.85 -20.27 -0.74
N ALA A 661 12.86 -19.61 -0.18
CA ALA A 661 12.99 -18.97 1.13
C ALA A 661 12.81 -20.04 2.21
N ILE A 662 13.90 -20.43 2.85
CA ILE A 662 13.95 -21.52 3.82
C ILE A 662 13.89 -20.95 5.23
N LEU A 663 12.89 -21.38 6.00
CA LEU A 663 12.79 -21.11 7.43
C LEU A 663 13.60 -22.14 8.23
N ASP A 664 14.30 -21.65 9.26
CA ASP A 664 15.01 -22.48 10.24
C ASP A 664 14.82 -21.88 11.64
N ASP A 665 14.20 -22.63 12.55
CA ASP A 665 13.95 -22.22 13.94
C ASP A 665 14.76 -23.03 14.95
N THR A 666 15.73 -23.79 14.48
CA THR A 666 16.55 -24.68 15.34
C THR A 666 17.32 -23.90 16.40
N ALA A 667 17.77 -22.70 16.11
CA ALA A 667 18.43 -21.82 17.08
C ALA A 667 17.52 -21.43 18.26
N ARG A 668 16.20 -21.49 18.04
CA ARG A 668 15.16 -21.21 19.05
C ARG A 668 14.57 -22.47 19.67
N GLY A 669 15.15 -23.63 19.36
CA GLY A 669 14.69 -24.94 19.88
C GLY A 669 13.50 -25.52 19.12
N GLY A 670 13.20 -25.03 17.94
CA GLY A 670 12.16 -25.52 17.07
C GLY A 670 12.53 -26.75 16.27
N VAL A 671 11.68 -27.16 15.33
CA VAL A 671 11.78 -28.46 14.62
C VAL A 671 11.90 -28.28 13.10
N VAL A 672 11.95 -27.07 12.57
CA VAL A 672 12.17 -26.80 11.14
C VAL A 672 13.62 -26.42 10.89
N ALA A 673 14.17 -26.90 9.79
CA ALA A 673 15.56 -26.68 9.44
C ALA A 673 15.77 -26.65 7.91
N CYS A 674 16.94 -26.17 7.49
CA CYS A 674 17.42 -26.36 6.13
C CYS A 674 17.28 -27.83 5.71
N PRO A 675 16.78 -28.14 4.50
CA PRO A 675 16.71 -29.52 4.02
C PRO A 675 18.11 -30.13 3.89
N ALA A 676 18.20 -31.43 4.08
CA ALA A 676 19.44 -32.18 3.89
C ALA A 676 19.90 -32.20 2.43
N GLY A 677 18.95 -32.08 1.50
CA GLY A 677 19.25 -32.05 0.07
C GLY A 677 18.09 -31.53 -0.77
N ILE A 678 18.42 -31.11 -1.97
CA ILE A 678 17.47 -30.66 -2.99
C ILE A 678 17.77 -31.30 -4.33
N ARG A 679 16.71 -31.68 -5.05
CA ARG A 679 16.75 -32.11 -6.45
C ARG A 679 15.67 -31.40 -7.21
N VAL A 680 16.01 -30.86 -8.37
CA VAL A 680 15.05 -30.25 -9.31
C VAL A 680 15.01 -31.07 -10.58
N LEU A 681 13.82 -31.45 -11.00
CA LEU A 681 13.54 -32.23 -12.19
C LEU A 681 12.68 -31.45 -13.16
N ASP A 682 12.93 -31.62 -14.44
CA ASP A 682 12.09 -31.10 -15.51
C ASP A 682 10.86 -32.00 -15.78
N ARG A 683 10.05 -31.66 -16.79
CA ARG A 683 8.87 -32.43 -17.21
C ARG A 683 9.24 -33.88 -17.64
N LYS A 684 10.43 -34.11 -18.17
CA LYS A 684 10.87 -35.43 -18.59
C LYS A 684 11.39 -36.28 -17.42
N GLY A 685 11.51 -35.69 -16.24
CA GLY A 685 12.13 -36.32 -15.07
C GLY A 685 13.65 -36.27 -15.09
N GLU A 686 14.25 -35.46 -15.97
CA GLU A 686 15.67 -35.23 -15.98
C GLU A 686 16.08 -34.30 -14.85
N THR A 687 17.16 -34.65 -14.14
CA THR A 687 17.66 -33.81 -13.04
C THR A 687 18.41 -32.61 -13.62
N VAL A 688 17.89 -31.42 -13.36
CA VAL A 688 18.46 -30.15 -13.80
C VAL A 688 19.23 -29.44 -12.70
N ALA A 689 18.98 -29.79 -11.43
CA ALA A 689 19.80 -29.34 -10.30
C ALA A 689 19.78 -30.39 -9.19
N PHE A 690 20.91 -30.56 -8.51
CA PHE A 690 21.05 -31.51 -7.41
C PHE A 690 22.06 -31.02 -6.38
N ARG A 691 21.69 -31.06 -5.10
CA ARG A 691 22.56 -30.83 -3.95
C ARG A 691 22.23 -31.86 -2.89
N ASN A 692 23.12 -32.74 -2.57
CA ASN A 692 22.95 -33.72 -1.50
C ASN A 692 24.34 -34.24 -1.00
N PRO A 693 24.81 -33.84 0.18
CA PRO A 693 24.13 -32.90 1.10
C PRO A 693 24.08 -31.47 0.54
N TRP A 694 23.05 -30.71 0.95
CA TRP A 694 22.94 -29.30 0.63
C TRP A 694 23.67 -28.48 1.71
N THR A 695 24.99 -28.43 1.62
CA THR A 695 25.85 -27.83 2.64
C THR A 695 25.92 -26.31 2.60
N ASP A 696 25.49 -25.69 1.52
CA ASP A 696 25.42 -24.26 1.27
C ASP A 696 24.00 -23.68 1.43
N CYS A 697 23.06 -24.44 2.00
CA CYS A 697 21.77 -23.90 2.40
C CYS A 697 21.97 -22.92 3.57
N VAL A 698 21.51 -21.70 3.39
CA VAL A 698 21.56 -20.64 4.38
C VAL A 698 20.22 -20.57 5.11
N PRO A 699 20.19 -20.78 6.44
CA PRO A 699 18.98 -20.64 7.25
C PRO A 699 18.41 -19.22 7.18
N ASN A 700 17.08 -19.13 7.18
CA ASN A 700 16.34 -17.88 7.18
C ASN A 700 16.79 -16.93 6.05
N ALA A 701 16.93 -17.50 4.87
CA ALA A 701 17.36 -16.78 3.68
C ALA A 701 16.72 -17.36 2.41
N LEU A 702 16.77 -16.58 1.35
CA LEU A 702 16.42 -17.02 0.00
C LEU A 702 17.61 -17.75 -0.61
N ASN A 703 17.46 -19.05 -0.82
CA ASN A 703 18.49 -19.93 -1.35
C ASN A 703 18.25 -20.18 -2.84
N THR A 704 19.19 -19.78 -3.69
CA THR A 704 19.10 -19.97 -5.16
C THR A 704 19.88 -21.17 -5.62
N VAL A 705 19.21 -22.06 -6.36
CA VAL A 705 19.81 -23.26 -6.94
C VAL A 705 19.79 -23.13 -8.47
N PHE A 706 20.96 -22.90 -9.05
CA PHE A 706 21.13 -22.77 -10.49
C PHE A 706 21.08 -24.15 -11.17
N PHE A 707 20.55 -24.18 -12.38
CA PHE A 707 20.49 -25.36 -13.20
C PHE A 707 21.87 -25.65 -13.83
N ALA A 708 22.13 -26.92 -14.10
CA ALA A 708 23.35 -27.37 -14.73
C ALA A 708 23.03 -28.40 -15.83
N ALA A 709 23.86 -28.43 -16.86
CA ALA A 709 23.71 -29.38 -17.95
C ALA A 709 23.84 -30.82 -17.40
N PRO A 710 23.01 -31.77 -17.85
CA PRO A 710 23.12 -33.15 -17.45
C PRO A 710 24.52 -33.71 -17.80
N THR A 711 25.27 -34.15 -16.80
CA THR A 711 26.54 -34.84 -17.04
C THR A 711 26.27 -36.29 -17.43
N SER A 712 26.75 -36.70 -18.59
CA SER A 712 26.67 -38.09 -19.02
C SER A 712 27.49 -39.01 -18.08
N GLY A 713 26.82 -39.67 -17.16
CA GLY A 713 27.39 -40.69 -16.27
C GLY A 713 27.56 -40.18 -14.83
N ASP A 714 26.72 -40.70 -13.98
CA ASP A 714 26.68 -40.62 -12.53
C ASP A 714 26.20 -39.29 -11.92
N SER A 715 24.98 -39.33 -11.41
CA SER A 715 24.21 -38.23 -10.88
C SER A 715 24.65 -37.72 -9.49
N SER A 716 25.86 -38.07 -9.04
CA SER A 716 26.34 -37.77 -7.69
C SER A 716 27.22 -36.52 -7.56
N ASN A 717 27.67 -35.93 -8.66
CA ASN A 717 28.51 -34.74 -8.63
C ASN A 717 27.90 -33.67 -9.56
N ALA A 718 27.09 -32.77 -9.02
CA ALA A 718 26.76 -31.53 -9.70
C ALA A 718 28.05 -30.70 -9.84
N SER A 719 28.53 -30.55 -11.06
CA SER A 719 29.57 -29.60 -11.43
C SER A 719 29.19 -28.19 -10.94
N THR A 720 30.20 -27.34 -10.78
CA THR A 720 30.07 -25.91 -10.47
C THR A 720 28.86 -25.30 -11.17
N PRO A 721 28.04 -24.48 -10.48
CA PRO A 721 26.84 -23.88 -11.07
C PRO A 721 27.22 -23.15 -12.34
N ASP A 722 26.71 -23.59 -13.48
CA ASP A 722 26.79 -22.85 -14.73
C ASP A 722 25.65 -21.83 -14.73
N THR A 723 25.97 -20.60 -14.35
CA THR A 723 25.01 -19.50 -14.26
C THR A 723 24.38 -19.13 -15.62
N GLY A 724 24.82 -19.78 -16.70
CA GLY A 724 24.30 -19.58 -18.06
C GLY A 724 23.41 -20.70 -18.60
N TYR A 725 23.28 -21.83 -17.88
CA TYR A 725 22.50 -22.95 -18.35
C TYR A 725 20.98 -22.70 -18.14
N THR A 726 20.23 -22.87 -19.20
CA THR A 726 18.75 -22.72 -19.18
C THR A 726 18.10 -23.96 -19.77
N ILE A 727 16.92 -24.27 -19.31
CA ILE A 727 16.04 -25.29 -19.89
C ILE A 727 14.72 -24.67 -20.30
N GLU A 728 14.18 -25.07 -21.41
CA GLU A 728 12.81 -24.74 -21.79
C GLU A 728 11.87 -25.79 -21.19
N THR A 729 11.05 -25.37 -20.26
CA THR A 729 10.11 -26.27 -19.57
C THR A 729 8.86 -25.52 -19.11
N ASP A 730 7.75 -26.24 -19.07
CA ASP A 730 6.49 -25.81 -18.47
C ASP A 730 6.21 -26.51 -17.13
N PHE A 731 7.16 -27.31 -16.64
CA PHE A 731 6.99 -28.07 -15.42
C PHE A 731 8.31 -28.26 -14.69
N LEU A 732 8.31 -28.00 -13.41
CA LEU A 732 9.42 -28.31 -12.52
C LEU A 732 8.91 -29.13 -11.32
N GLN A 733 9.71 -30.08 -10.90
CA GLN A 733 9.49 -30.83 -9.68
C GLN A 733 10.67 -30.63 -8.75
N ILE A 734 10.43 -30.03 -7.58
CA ILE A 734 11.45 -29.82 -6.55
C ILE A 734 11.25 -30.88 -5.49
N VAL A 735 12.27 -31.68 -5.24
CA VAL A 735 12.31 -32.70 -4.18
C VAL A 735 13.25 -32.23 -3.09
N LEU A 736 12.71 -32.04 -1.88
CA LEU A 736 13.44 -31.65 -0.68
C LEU A 736 13.58 -32.85 0.23
N SER A 737 14.79 -33.12 0.72
CA SER A 737 15.06 -34.21 1.67
C SER A 737 15.23 -33.62 3.07
N ASP A 738 14.46 -34.13 4.04
CA ASP A 738 14.55 -33.65 5.42
C ASP A 738 15.83 -34.06 6.11
N GLN A 739 16.29 -33.28 7.06
CA GLN A 739 17.29 -33.67 8.01
C GLN A 739 16.70 -34.64 9.05
N LEU A 740 17.51 -35.52 9.57
CA LEU A 740 17.08 -36.43 10.63
C LEU A 740 16.58 -35.59 11.85
N ARG A 741 15.32 -35.75 12.25
CA ARG A 741 14.62 -35.08 13.35
C ARG A 741 14.10 -33.67 13.04
N TYR A 742 14.34 -33.14 11.85
CA TYR A 742 13.83 -31.83 11.46
C TYR A 742 12.97 -31.94 10.22
N THR A 743 12.04 -31.02 10.06
CA THR A 743 11.19 -30.91 8.89
C THR A 743 11.61 -29.67 8.09
N THR A 744 11.28 -29.65 6.81
CA THR A 744 11.53 -28.49 5.95
C THR A 744 10.33 -27.55 6.01
N ALA A 745 10.61 -26.24 6.08
CA ALA A 745 9.63 -25.18 5.91
C ALA A 745 10.11 -24.18 4.85
N VAL A 746 9.20 -23.81 3.94
CA VAL A 746 9.47 -22.91 2.82
C VAL A 746 8.40 -21.83 2.81
N SER A 747 8.81 -20.57 2.80
CA SER A 747 7.86 -19.46 2.74
C SER A 747 7.62 -18.92 1.32
N GLU A 748 8.56 -19.15 0.39
CA GLU A 748 8.42 -18.69 -0.99
C GLU A 748 9.23 -19.56 -1.94
N VAL A 749 8.70 -19.80 -3.14
CA VAL A 749 9.40 -20.43 -4.26
C VAL A 749 9.39 -19.48 -5.45
N GLN A 750 10.54 -19.18 -5.98
CA GLN A 750 10.71 -18.30 -7.14
C GLN A 750 11.37 -19.06 -8.28
N ILE A 751 10.92 -18.83 -9.49
CA ILE A 751 11.49 -19.40 -10.70
C ILE A 751 12.08 -18.26 -11.54
N TRP A 752 13.32 -18.41 -11.88
CA TRP A 752 14.05 -17.39 -12.62
C TRP A 752 14.01 -17.67 -14.12
N VAL A 753 13.54 -16.67 -14.84
CA VAL A 753 13.52 -16.66 -16.31
C VAL A 753 14.26 -15.43 -16.81
N PRO A 754 14.90 -15.47 -18.01
CA PRO A 754 15.43 -14.28 -18.62
C PRO A 754 14.32 -13.24 -18.82
N PRO A 755 14.59 -11.95 -18.63
CA PRO A 755 13.60 -10.91 -18.87
C PRO A 755 13.14 -10.95 -20.32
N ASN A 756 11.84 -10.74 -20.54
CA ASN A 756 11.30 -10.54 -21.88
C ASN A 756 11.70 -9.14 -22.36
N MET A 757 12.84 -9.03 -22.99
CA MET A 757 13.45 -7.75 -23.40
C MET A 757 13.25 -7.48 -24.91
N GLY A 758 12.35 -8.20 -25.55
CA GLY A 758 12.12 -8.06 -26.99
C GLY A 758 11.08 -6.99 -27.34
N PRO A 759 10.99 -6.59 -28.62
CA PRO A 759 9.93 -5.72 -29.11
C PRO A 759 8.57 -6.43 -29.18
N ARG A 760 8.52 -7.73 -28.93
CA ARG A 760 7.31 -8.56 -28.95
C ARG A 760 6.87 -8.92 -27.54
N TYR A 761 5.60 -8.64 -27.24
CA TYR A 761 4.95 -8.92 -25.98
C TYR A 761 3.82 -9.93 -26.22
N GLU A 762 3.96 -11.11 -25.68
CA GLU A 762 3.00 -12.20 -25.86
C GLU A 762 1.75 -11.97 -25.01
N ALA A 763 0.57 -12.18 -25.56
CA ALA A 763 -0.68 -11.92 -24.86
C ALA A 763 -0.87 -12.86 -23.64
N GLU A 764 -0.42 -14.09 -23.73
CA GLU A 764 -0.47 -15.05 -22.63
C GLU A 764 0.51 -14.72 -21.49
N ASP A 765 1.45 -13.81 -21.70
CA ASP A 765 2.30 -13.23 -20.63
C ASP A 765 1.63 -12.07 -19.92
N GLY A 766 0.60 -11.51 -20.52
CA GLY A 766 -0.21 -10.46 -19.93
C GLY A 766 -1.12 -10.99 -18.83
N VAL A 767 -1.69 -10.08 -18.08
CA VAL A 767 -2.73 -10.39 -17.10
C VAL A 767 -4.06 -10.45 -17.80
N ILE A 768 -4.80 -11.53 -17.59
CA ILE A 768 -6.10 -11.77 -18.22
C ILE A 768 -7.19 -11.62 -17.17
N GLY A 769 -8.24 -10.87 -17.47
CA GLY A 769 -9.31 -10.64 -16.52
C GLY A 769 -10.67 -10.32 -17.16
N THR A 770 -11.64 -10.07 -16.30
CA THR A 770 -12.99 -9.63 -16.66
C THR A 770 -13.41 -8.44 -15.82
N PHE A 771 -14.30 -7.62 -16.35
CA PHE A 771 -14.76 -6.39 -15.70
C PHE A 771 -15.74 -6.60 -14.54
N ILE A 772 -16.25 -7.82 -14.33
CA ILE A 772 -17.26 -8.11 -13.32
C ILE A 772 -16.70 -9.09 -12.31
N GLY A 773 -16.23 -8.55 -11.20
CA GLY A 773 -16.02 -9.23 -9.92
C GLY A 773 -15.25 -10.55 -9.94
N SER A 774 -14.24 -10.66 -9.14
CA SER A 774 -13.30 -11.76 -8.95
C SER A 774 -12.25 -11.89 -10.05
N PHE A 775 -11.10 -11.36 -9.76
CA PHE A 775 -9.90 -11.59 -10.54
C PHE A 775 -9.24 -12.87 -10.03
N GLU A 776 -9.37 -13.92 -10.79
CA GLU A 776 -8.41 -14.99 -10.67
C GLU A 776 -7.37 -14.75 -11.75
N GLY A 777 -6.14 -14.67 -11.33
CA GLY A 777 -5.03 -14.54 -12.25
C GLY A 777 -5.07 -15.63 -13.32
N ARG A 778 -4.56 -15.30 -14.49
CA ARG A 778 -4.39 -16.11 -15.70
C ARG A 778 -5.20 -17.39 -15.81
N ALA A 779 -6.10 -17.39 -16.78
CA ALA A 779 -6.73 -18.59 -17.35
C ALA A 779 -7.53 -19.47 -16.39
N THR A 780 -8.37 -18.90 -15.59
CA THR A 780 -9.47 -19.68 -15.02
C THR A 780 -10.81 -19.33 -15.68
N GLY A 781 -10.88 -19.58 -16.93
CA GLY A 781 -12.12 -19.97 -17.60
C GLY A 781 -13.30 -19.01 -17.66
N LEU A 782 -13.18 -17.74 -17.26
CA LEU A 782 -14.38 -16.93 -17.22
C LEU A 782 -14.60 -16.05 -18.45
N ASN A 783 -13.59 -15.45 -19.07
CA ASN A 783 -13.78 -14.71 -20.33
C ASN A 783 -12.49 -14.50 -21.17
N GLY A 784 -11.42 -15.23 -20.85
CA GLY A 784 -10.25 -15.35 -21.68
C GLY A 784 -9.68 -16.76 -21.53
N THR A 785 -9.40 -17.42 -22.63
CA THR A 785 -8.77 -18.75 -22.64
C THR A 785 -7.49 -18.67 -23.44
N ILE A 786 -6.43 -19.27 -22.91
CA ILE A 786 -5.19 -19.43 -23.68
C ILE A 786 -5.41 -20.56 -24.70
N GLU A 787 -5.28 -20.24 -25.97
CA GLU A 787 -5.44 -21.19 -27.08
C GLU A 787 -4.27 -21.03 -28.01
N GLY A 788 -3.45 -22.08 -28.12
CA GLY A 788 -2.43 -22.16 -29.18
C GLY A 788 -1.38 -21.04 -29.17
N GLY A 789 -1.07 -20.50 -28.00
CA GLY A 789 -0.09 -19.44 -27.82
C GLY A 789 -0.64 -18.02 -27.84
N GLY A 790 -1.94 -17.85 -27.59
CA GLY A 790 -2.57 -16.53 -27.47
C GLY A 790 -3.81 -16.59 -26.61
N VAL A 791 -4.51 -15.47 -26.45
CA VAL A 791 -5.66 -15.31 -25.58
C VAL A 791 -6.92 -15.04 -26.38
N ARG A 792 -7.95 -15.88 -26.23
CA ARG A 792 -9.29 -15.65 -26.76
C ARG A 792 -10.12 -14.89 -25.74
N LEU A 793 -10.58 -13.69 -26.11
CA LEU A 793 -11.35 -12.82 -25.23
C LEU A 793 -12.86 -13.07 -25.42
N GLY A 794 -13.56 -13.39 -24.33
CA GLY A 794 -15.03 -13.42 -24.25
C GLY A 794 -15.60 -12.08 -23.80
N ALA A 795 -16.92 -12.03 -23.61
CA ALA A 795 -17.62 -10.79 -23.24
C ALA A 795 -17.06 -10.15 -21.96
N GLY A 796 -16.58 -8.90 -22.09
CA GLY A 796 -15.93 -8.18 -21.00
C GLY A 796 -14.52 -8.64 -20.67
N GLY A 797 -13.95 -9.57 -21.44
CA GLY A 797 -12.58 -10.05 -21.26
C GLY A 797 -11.54 -9.03 -21.69
N TRP A 798 -10.40 -9.06 -21.05
CA TRP A 798 -9.26 -8.20 -21.38
C TRP A 798 -7.95 -8.91 -21.07
N VAL A 799 -6.88 -8.42 -21.69
CA VAL A 799 -5.50 -8.77 -21.38
C VAL A 799 -4.69 -7.49 -21.25
N GLU A 800 -3.86 -7.40 -20.22
CA GLU A 800 -2.97 -6.26 -19.97
C GLU A 800 -1.52 -6.71 -20.05
N LEU A 801 -0.74 -5.98 -20.80
CA LEU A 801 0.69 -6.19 -20.99
C LEU A 801 1.44 -5.03 -20.34
N ALA A 802 2.27 -5.33 -19.36
CA ALA A 802 3.06 -4.34 -18.64
C ALA A 802 4.47 -4.21 -19.22
N GLY A 803 5.12 -3.09 -18.93
CA GLY A 803 6.51 -2.84 -19.32
C GLY A 803 6.71 -2.58 -20.82
N VAL A 804 5.64 -2.35 -21.56
CA VAL A 804 5.72 -2.07 -23.01
C VAL A 804 6.48 -0.77 -23.26
N ARG A 805 7.50 -0.83 -24.10
CA ARG A 805 8.38 0.32 -24.37
C ARG A 805 8.87 0.34 -25.81
N THR A 806 9.32 1.51 -26.26
CA THR A 806 10.06 1.64 -27.50
C THR A 806 11.41 0.90 -27.42
N ALA A 807 11.99 0.54 -28.54
CA ALA A 807 13.31 -0.12 -28.58
C ALA A 807 14.40 0.71 -27.89
N SER A 808 14.30 2.02 -27.90
CA SER A 808 15.23 2.93 -27.22
C SER A 808 14.92 3.13 -25.72
N GLY A 809 13.73 2.73 -25.27
CA GLY A 809 13.22 3.05 -23.92
C GLY A 809 12.82 4.51 -23.72
N GLU A 810 12.98 5.37 -24.72
CA GLU A 810 12.58 6.78 -24.64
C GLU A 810 11.10 6.97 -25.00
N ALA A 811 10.49 8.05 -24.55
CA ALA A 811 9.12 8.39 -24.91
C ALA A 811 9.01 8.72 -26.41
N GLY A 812 7.95 8.31 -27.04
CA GLY A 812 7.70 8.66 -28.44
C GLY A 812 6.52 7.93 -29.06
N ARG A 813 6.10 8.47 -30.18
CA ARG A 813 5.08 7.86 -31.01
C ARG A 813 5.69 6.71 -31.81
N THR A 814 5.07 5.55 -31.72
CA THR A 814 5.54 4.33 -32.35
C THR A 814 4.39 3.50 -32.88
N SER A 815 4.64 2.76 -33.96
CA SER A 815 3.70 1.78 -34.47
C SER A 815 3.69 0.56 -33.57
N VAL A 816 2.50 0.15 -33.18
CA VAL A 816 2.28 -1.09 -32.40
C VAL A 816 1.40 -2.01 -33.24
N VAL A 817 1.91 -3.18 -33.55
CA VAL A 817 1.19 -4.20 -34.30
C VAL A 817 0.49 -5.13 -33.32
N VAL A 818 -0.83 -5.13 -33.32
CA VAL A 818 -1.62 -6.12 -32.57
C VAL A 818 -1.77 -7.37 -33.44
N ILE A 819 -1.16 -8.43 -33.02
CA ILE A 819 -1.22 -9.74 -33.70
C ILE A 819 -2.40 -10.50 -33.12
N GLY A 820 -3.30 -10.93 -33.96
CA GLY A 820 -4.50 -11.63 -33.48
C GLY A 820 -5.40 -12.09 -34.60
N GLY A 821 -6.63 -12.44 -34.25
CA GLY A 821 -7.59 -12.96 -35.19
C GLY A 821 -8.99 -13.18 -34.62
N GLY A 822 -9.77 -14.04 -35.24
CA GLY A 822 -11.16 -14.31 -34.89
C GLY A 822 -12.11 -13.25 -35.43
N GLU A 823 -13.33 -13.25 -34.90
CA GLU A 823 -14.36 -12.29 -35.31
C GLU A 823 -14.70 -11.38 -34.13
N GLY A 824 -14.43 -10.10 -34.23
CA GLY A 824 -14.76 -9.15 -33.18
C GLY A 824 -13.94 -7.88 -33.19
N THR A 825 -14.19 -7.07 -32.19
CA THR A 825 -13.45 -5.81 -31.96
C THR A 825 -12.86 -5.80 -30.56
N VAL A 826 -11.68 -5.18 -30.47
CA VAL A 826 -11.03 -4.87 -29.20
C VAL A 826 -10.73 -3.38 -29.12
N ASP A 827 -10.75 -2.83 -27.93
CA ASP A 827 -10.17 -1.53 -27.63
C ASP A 827 -8.76 -1.77 -27.10
N VAL A 828 -7.77 -1.09 -27.68
CA VAL A 828 -6.39 -1.06 -27.20
C VAL A 828 -6.22 0.23 -26.41
N ILE A 829 -6.01 0.10 -25.13
CA ILE A 829 -5.98 1.19 -24.17
C ILE A 829 -4.55 1.32 -23.63
N LEU A 830 -3.94 2.47 -23.81
CA LEU A 830 -2.60 2.78 -23.31
C LEU A 830 -2.70 3.52 -21.98
N ASN A 831 -2.10 2.97 -20.94
CA ASN A 831 -2.04 3.55 -19.59
C ASN A 831 -3.42 4.04 -19.09
N TRP A 832 -4.50 3.46 -19.61
CA TRP A 832 -5.90 3.84 -19.37
C TRP A 832 -6.24 5.30 -19.69
N MET A 833 -5.44 5.94 -20.51
CA MET A 833 -5.62 7.34 -20.90
C MET A 833 -6.05 7.51 -22.37
N THR A 834 -5.57 6.66 -23.24
CA THR A 834 -5.88 6.72 -24.69
C THR A 834 -6.47 5.39 -25.15
N ASN A 835 -7.36 5.44 -26.12
CA ASN A 835 -8.07 4.29 -26.65
C ASN A 835 -8.02 4.28 -28.17
N SER A 836 -7.69 3.11 -28.74
CA SER A 836 -7.75 2.82 -30.18
C SER A 836 -8.55 1.54 -30.39
N THR A 837 -9.57 1.57 -31.27
CA THR A 837 -10.39 0.39 -31.55
C THR A 837 -9.83 -0.37 -32.75
N VAL A 838 -9.67 -1.68 -32.59
CA VAL A 838 -9.18 -2.62 -33.62
C VAL A 838 -10.26 -3.65 -33.93
N SER A 839 -10.52 -3.90 -35.22
CA SER A 839 -11.49 -4.92 -35.65
C SER A 839 -10.76 -6.08 -36.30
N PHE A 840 -11.11 -7.29 -35.93
CA PHE A 840 -10.62 -8.53 -36.50
C PHE A 840 -11.72 -9.21 -37.32
N SER A 841 -11.35 -9.70 -38.51
CA SER A 841 -12.15 -10.64 -39.32
C SER A 841 -11.18 -11.67 -39.90
N GLY A 842 -11.18 -12.86 -39.36
CA GLY A 842 -10.18 -13.89 -39.62
C GLY A 842 -8.83 -13.60 -38.94
N THR A 843 -7.73 -14.13 -39.48
CA THR A 843 -6.37 -13.86 -38.96
C THR A 843 -5.79 -12.64 -39.67
N ALA A 844 -5.51 -11.58 -38.91
CA ALA A 844 -4.86 -10.38 -39.47
C ALA A 844 -4.14 -9.58 -38.38
N ASN A 845 -2.93 -9.17 -38.66
CA ASN A 845 -2.23 -8.19 -37.86
C ASN A 845 -2.83 -6.80 -38.11
N LYS A 846 -2.92 -6.02 -37.06
CA LYS A 846 -3.43 -4.63 -37.09
C LYS A 846 -2.42 -3.68 -36.51
N THR A 847 -2.02 -2.68 -37.23
CA THR A 847 -1.10 -1.64 -36.79
C THR A 847 -1.90 -0.46 -36.23
N ILE A 848 -1.51 0.02 -35.07
CA ILE A 848 -2.01 1.26 -34.47
C ILE A 848 -0.83 2.14 -34.06
N GLU A 849 -1.06 3.43 -33.94
CA GLU A 849 -0.06 4.36 -33.45
C GLU A 849 -0.32 4.66 -31.96
N LEU A 850 0.65 4.41 -31.12
CA LEU A 850 0.61 4.74 -29.69
C LEU A 850 1.74 5.70 -29.34
N GLU A 851 1.49 6.58 -28.39
CA GLU A 851 2.48 7.48 -27.83
C GLU A 851 2.95 6.92 -26.49
N LEU A 852 4.01 6.14 -26.55
CA LEU A 852 4.56 5.49 -25.36
C LEU A 852 5.33 6.49 -24.50
N LEU A 853 5.14 6.40 -23.19
CA LEU A 853 5.91 7.15 -22.23
C LEU A 853 7.30 6.53 -22.06
N ARG A 854 8.24 7.32 -21.56
CA ARG A 854 9.57 6.84 -21.22
C ARG A 854 9.49 5.74 -20.17
N GLY A 855 10.24 4.66 -20.39
CA GLY A 855 10.19 3.49 -19.52
C GLY A 855 9.06 2.54 -19.91
N GLY A 856 8.44 1.89 -18.95
CA GLY A 856 7.37 0.93 -19.19
C GLY A 856 5.99 1.57 -19.30
N ASN A 857 5.15 0.99 -20.12
CA ASN A 857 3.74 1.36 -20.28
C ASN A 857 2.86 0.14 -20.05
N TRP A 858 1.61 0.36 -19.67
CA TRP A 858 0.58 -0.67 -19.65
C TRP A 858 -0.27 -0.57 -20.92
N VAL A 859 -0.35 -1.67 -21.66
CA VAL A 859 -1.21 -1.78 -22.83
C VAL A 859 -2.30 -2.80 -22.52
N THR A 860 -3.53 -2.34 -22.39
CA THR A 860 -4.68 -3.19 -22.13
C THR A 860 -5.47 -3.40 -23.41
N ILE A 861 -5.76 -4.65 -23.76
CA ILE A 861 -6.60 -5.02 -24.90
C ILE A 861 -7.91 -5.54 -24.35
N PHE A 862 -8.97 -4.78 -24.56
CA PHE A 862 -10.29 -5.04 -24.00
C PHE A 862 -11.28 -5.49 -25.08
N GLN A 863 -12.01 -6.57 -24.83
CA GLN A 863 -13.02 -7.06 -25.76
C GLN A 863 -14.24 -6.12 -25.81
N ARG A 864 -14.54 -5.63 -26.98
CA ARG A 864 -15.70 -4.77 -27.26
C ARG A 864 -16.86 -5.53 -27.88
N SER A 865 -16.57 -6.45 -28.79
CA SER A 865 -17.57 -7.29 -29.42
C SER A 865 -16.99 -8.59 -29.98
N GLY A 866 -17.80 -9.62 -30.17
CA GLY A 866 -17.38 -10.90 -30.74
C GLY A 866 -16.50 -11.72 -29.81
N THR A 867 -15.68 -12.58 -30.36
CA THR A 867 -14.70 -13.41 -29.64
C THR A 867 -13.31 -13.29 -30.28
N PRO A 868 -12.71 -12.10 -30.20
CA PRO A 868 -11.38 -11.89 -30.77
C PRO A 868 -10.33 -12.74 -30.08
N PHE A 869 -9.31 -13.10 -30.84
CA PHE A 869 -8.12 -13.78 -30.36
C PHE A 869 -6.93 -12.84 -30.46
N VAL A 870 -6.19 -12.69 -29.37
CA VAL A 870 -4.99 -11.86 -29.29
C VAL A 870 -3.79 -12.78 -29.03
N ASP A 871 -2.79 -12.71 -29.90
CA ASP A 871 -1.56 -13.49 -29.79
C ASP A 871 -0.48 -12.64 -29.10
N ALA A 872 -0.20 -11.47 -29.67
CA ALA A 872 0.85 -10.60 -29.14
C ALA A 872 0.65 -9.14 -29.57
N ILE A 873 1.44 -8.25 -28.99
CA ILE A 873 1.76 -6.95 -29.61
C ILE A 873 3.24 -6.88 -29.96
N VAL A 874 3.54 -6.19 -31.05
CA VAL A 874 4.92 -5.90 -31.47
C VAL A 874 5.08 -4.39 -31.59
N VAL A 875 6.06 -3.86 -30.90
CA VAL A 875 6.43 -2.44 -31.00
C VAL A 875 7.46 -2.29 -32.13
N GLU A 876 7.09 -1.58 -33.15
CA GLU A 876 7.99 -1.25 -34.28
C GLU A 876 8.83 -0.05 -33.87
N GLY A 877 10.16 -0.27 -33.77
CA GLY A 877 11.10 0.69 -33.21
C GLY A 877 11.69 1.67 -34.20
#